data_f8356a28ea2b674406a49406edd07864
#
_entry.id   f8356a28ea2b674406a49406edd07864
#
_cell.length_a   1.000
_cell.length_b   1.000
_cell.length_c   1.000
_cell.angle_alpha   90.00
_cell.angle_beta   90.00
_cell.angle_gamma   90.00
#
_symmetry.space_group_name_H-M   'P 1'
#
loop_
_entity.id
_entity.type
_entity.pdbx_description
1 polymer ?
#
loop_
_entity_poly.entity_id
_entity_poly.type
_entity_poly.pdbx_seq_one_letter_code
_entity_poly.pdbx_strand_id
1 'polypeptide(L)'
;MKKEELRGKLRQYLEMKGLPTAKNSCFRCLNPNHEDVHPSMAFNEMDNRVHCFSCEVSYDVFDLIRMDYNLTNFNDIYRKACEIFSVPVSTDDYIAPGGFSSLFFLNGPFFLKGDEAYGESKMDLYESAYKNVKKAMIYLQGRGIDPALAQRYGIGYYYGYKILGKSCNAILFPIDTTHYMVRNELPDAKTPYRYYKHGASPFPVWNLDSIAAVYKAGHPLYVTEGIIDALSIITAGGMAVALNGVGNVDMLVNAVREVCTDDKQLTVIATCDNDAAGREANDKIVKAVRLAGHRCYCLDDLYGDCNDANDALRNNRDAFVSRVKELQTEHGMNRLVFAMEESDGALLEQYLERMEEEAAKPYVSTGFPSLDSALHGGLRGGLYMLGSLPSIGKTTLWVQLKDSFCRQRRDVLFFSLETSLFDLYAKTISRLMYEHSPGLAKDAVSCQNGRVIERFTDEEKRLFYDVLEECRGFSRYCTTFAGMDTDVESICTNVRDYIRRTGTKPVVLVDYLQILRSKRYIADERLRLLEVIQQLKSLALDADIPVLVISSINRTNYKNNISFESFFGSGGIEYFANVLFGLQYRGMDKPDFDLKAAENAETRKLELVVLKYKDGLKNVSVPLNYVPKFNYFTEEQVISVVEKKGSNSYVVDI
;
A
#
# COMPACT_ATOMS: atom_id res chain seq x y z
N MET A 1 -24.27 -5.42 39.09
CA MET A 1 -23.93 -4.78 40.39
C MET A 1 -22.72 -3.85 40.31
N LYS A 2 -21.60 -4.30 39.77
CA LYS A 2 -20.36 -3.48 39.78
C LYS A 2 -20.34 -2.25 38.85
N LYS A 3 -21.02 -2.24 37.69
CA LYS A 3 -21.08 -1.07 36.79
C LYS A 3 -21.86 0.09 37.40
N GLU A 4 -22.97 -0.20 38.08
CA GLU A 4 -23.74 0.81 38.80
C GLU A 4 -22.99 1.33 40.02
N GLU A 5 -22.23 0.45 40.67
CA GLU A 5 -21.34 0.85 41.76
C GLU A 5 -20.26 1.83 41.30
N LEU A 6 -19.65 1.55 40.15
CA LEU A 6 -18.68 2.47 39.53
C LEU A 6 -19.33 3.77 39.04
N ARG A 7 -20.55 3.70 38.49
CA ARG A 7 -21.30 4.91 38.12
C ARG A 7 -21.54 5.80 39.34
N GLY A 8 -21.85 5.19 40.49
CA GLY A 8 -22.01 5.92 41.76
C GLY A 8 -20.76 6.67 42.25
N LYS A 9 -19.60 6.43 41.62
CA LYS A 9 -18.32 7.02 42.01
C LYS A 9 -18.03 8.39 41.36
N LEU A 10 -18.98 8.99 40.62
CA LEU A 10 -18.74 10.28 39.96
C LEU A 10 -18.31 11.38 40.93
N ARG A 11 -18.97 11.51 42.07
CA ARG A 11 -18.57 12.48 43.11
C ARG A 11 -17.10 12.29 43.50
N GLN A 12 -16.71 11.06 43.81
CA GLN A 12 -15.33 10.73 44.19
C GLN A 12 -14.34 11.08 43.05
N TYR A 13 -14.72 10.86 41.80
CA TYR A 13 -13.89 11.20 40.63
C TYR A 13 -13.69 12.72 40.49
N LEU A 14 -14.76 13.50 40.68
CA LEU A 14 -14.69 14.96 40.65
C LEU A 14 -13.80 15.51 41.77
N GLU A 15 -13.92 14.98 43.00
CA GLU A 15 -13.08 15.33 44.14
C GLU A 15 -11.60 15.02 43.87
N MET A 16 -11.30 13.87 43.25
CA MET A 16 -9.93 13.54 42.83
C MET A 16 -9.36 14.53 41.78
N LYS A 17 -10.22 15.15 41.00
CA LYS A 17 -9.87 16.21 40.04
C LYS A 17 -9.84 17.61 40.69
N GLY A 18 -10.11 17.73 41.97
CA GLY A 18 -10.19 19.01 42.67
C GLY A 18 -11.39 19.87 42.29
N LEU A 19 -12.44 19.24 41.71
CA LEU A 19 -13.66 19.94 41.29
C LEU A 19 -14.70 19.97 42.43
N PRO A 20 -15.44 21.10 42.62
CA PRO A 20 -16.42 21.22 43.70
C PRO A 20 -17.64 20.34 43.43
N THR A 21 -18.06 19.59 44.44
CA THR A 21 -19.25 18.70 44.42
C THR A 21 -20.36 19.12 45.36
N ALA A 22 -20.22 20.29 46.01
CA ALA A 22 -21.24 20.82 46.93
C ALA A 22 -22.46 21.34 46.17
N LYS A 23 -23.63 21.25 46.79
CA LYS A 23 -24.89 21.77 46.21
C LYS A 23 -24.75 23.23 45.82
N ASN A 24 -25.13 23.59 44.60
CA ASN A 24 -25.03 24.94 44.01
C ASN A 24 -23.60 25.44 43.74
N SER A 25 -22.59 24.59 43.72
CA SER A 25 -21.26 24.96 43.27
C SER A 25 -21.09 24.63 41.78
N CYS A 26 -20.61 25.64 41.01
CA CYS A 26 -20.33 25.48 39.60
C CYS A 26 -18.81 25.51 39.34
N PHE A 27 -18.39 24.82 38.29
CA PHE A 27 -17.03 24.83 37.75
C PHE A 27 -17.05 24.97 36.22
N ARG A 28 -15.91 25.18 35.59
CA ARG A 28 -15.82 25.34 34.15
C ARG A 28 -16.25 24.06 33.43
N CYS A 29 -16.92 24.22 32.31
CA CYS A 29 -17.40 23.12 31.51
C CYS A 29 -16.25 22.18 31.09
N LEU A 30 -16.47 20.88 31.20
CA LEU A 30 -15.50 19.84 30.82
C LEU A 30 -15.63 19.42 29.35
N ASN A 31 -16.55 20.02 28.58
CA ASN A 31 -16.69 19.80 27.15
C ASN A 31 -15.54 20.49 26.41
N PRO A 32 -14.64 19.76 25.72
CA PRO A 32 -13.50 20.33 25.01
C PRO A 32 -13.91 21.28 23.86
N ASN A 33 -15.14 21.20 23.37
CA ASN A 33 -15.68 22.05 22.31
C ASN A 33 -16.44 23.28 22.85
N HIS A 34 -16.44 23.52 24.18
CA HIS A 34 -17.09 24.64 24.80
C HIS A 34 -16.09 25.49 25.60
N GLU A 35 -15.76 26.65 25.10
CA GLU A 35 -14.90 27.63 25.78
C GLU A 35 -15.73 28.36 26.86
N ASP A 36 -15.64 27.89 28.10
CA ASP A 36 -16.44 28.35 29.21
C ASP A 36 -15.75 29.53 29.91
N VAL A 37 -16.26 30.74 29.68
CA VAL A 37 -15.74 31.98 30.28
C VAL A 37 -16.16 32.11 31.74
N HIS A 38 -17.35 31.63 32.10
CA HIS A 38 -17.88 31.63 33.45
C HIS A 38 -18.27 30.22 33.89
N PRO A 39 -17.97 29.76 35.12
CA PRO A 39 -18.33 28.43 35.59
C PRO A 39 -19.80 28.10 35.36
N SER A 40 -20.09 27.16 34.45
CA SER A 40 -21.44 26.83 34.00
C SER A 40 -21.80 25.35 34.16
N MET A 41 -20.89 24.51 34.69
CA MET A 41 -21.15 23.08 34.91
C MET A 41 -21.26 22.77 36.39
N ALA A 42 -22.26 21.99 36.78
CA ALA A 42 -22.48 21.58 38.17
C ALA A 42 -22.72 20.07 38.27
N PHE A 43 -22.38 19.50 39.44
CA PHE A 43 -22.69 18.13 39.77
C PHE A 43 -24.13 18.03 40.34
N ASN A 44 -24.92 17.16 39.74
CA ASN A 44 -26.25 16.80 40.18
C ASN A 44 -26.22 15.44 40.91
N GLU A 45 -26.47 15.47 42.21
CA GLU A 45 -26.45 14.28 43.07
C GLU A 45 -27.61 13.33 42.78
N MET A 46 -28.78 13.84 42.34
CA MET A 46 -29.96 13.03 42.07
C MET A 46 -29.77 12.14 40.85
N ASP A 47 -29.14 12.69 39.81
CA ASP A 47 -28.90 11.99 38.54
C ASP A 47 -27.50 11.39 38.48
N ASN A 48 -26.65 11.71 39.46
CA ASN A 48 -25.24 11.36 39.52
C ASN A 48 -24.51 11.68 38.20
N ARG A 49 -24.71 12.91 37.70
CA ARG A 49 -24.11 13.47 36.51
C ARG A 49 -23.62 14.88 36.71
N VAL A 50 -22.66 15.30 35.89
CA VAL A 50 -22.36 16.74 35.75
C VAL A 50 -23.13 17.26 34.55
N HIS A 51 -23.71 18.45 34.71
CA HIS A 51 -24.49 19.14 33.69
C HIS A 51 -23.97 20.55 33.46
N CYS A 52 -23.76 20.94 32.22
CA CYS A 52 -23.41 22.30 31.83
C CYS A 52 -24.66 23.06 31.41
N PHE A 53 -24.99 24.16 32.13
CA PHE A 53 -26.16 24.99 31.83
C PHE A 53 -25.99 25.92 30.62
N SER A 54 -24.78 26.03 30.06
CA SER A 54 -24.51 26.85 28.89
C SER A 54 -24.55 26.06 27.56
N CYS A 55 -23.96 24.86 27.51
CA CYS A 55 -23.95 24.03 26.33
C CYS A 55 -24.80 22.75 26.44
N GLU A 56 -25.55 22.62 27.52
CA GLU A 56 -26.55 21.57 27.80
C GLU A 56 -26.02 20.12 27.75
N VAL A 57 -24.71 19.93 27.81
CA VAL A 57 -24.11 18.57 27.85
C VAL A 57 -24.14 18.01 29.26
N SER A 58 -24.30 16.70 29.38
CA SER A 58 -24.24 15.97 30.65
C SER A 58 -23.29 14.79 30.54
N TYR A 59 -22.43 14.60 31.57
CA TYR A 59 -21.46 13.50 31.60
C TYR A 59 -21.62 12.66 32.88
N ASP A 60 -21.47 11.35 32.75
CA ASP A 60 -21.26 10.44 33.86
C ASP A 60 -19.75 10.18 34.08
N VAL A 61 -19.42 9.32 35.05
CA VAL A 61 -18.02 9.02 35.38
C VAL A 61 -17.28 8.36 34.25
N PHE A 62 -17.94 7.53 33.43
CA PHE A 62 -17.32 6.86 32.31
C PHE A 62 -17.06 7.82 31.15
N ASP A 63 -17.96 8.78 30.92
CA ASP A 63 -17.76 9.84 29.93
C ASP A 63 -16.54 10.69 30.29
N LEU A 64 -16.38 11.05 31.55
CA LEU A 64 -15.22 11.83 32.00
C LEU A 64 -13.92 11.03 31.91
N ILE A 65 -13.92 9.75 32.31
CA ILE A 65 -12.74 8.89 32.19
C ILE A 65 -12.39 8.69 30.71
N ARG A 66 -13.38 8.52 29.84
CA ARG A 66 -13.18 8.45 28.38
C ARG A 66 -12.43 9.67 27.86
N MET A 67 -12.87 10.87 28.24
CA MET A 67 -12.29 12.13 27.80
C MET A 67 -10.89 12.34 28.37
N ASP A 68 -10.71 12.10 29.67
CA ASP A 68 -9.45 12.35 30.39
C ASP A 68 -8.31 11.42 29.94
N TYR A 69 -8.62 10.20 29.54
CA TYR A 69 -7.64 9.19 29.10
C TYR A 69 -7.68 8.91 27.59
N ASN A 70 -8.48 9.68 26.83
CA ASN A 70 -8.66 9.53 25.39
C ASN A 70 -8.98 8.08 24.97
N LEU A 71 -9.90 7.45 25.70
CA LEU A 71 -10.29 6.06 25.49
C LEU A 71 -11.52 6.00 24.59
N THR A 72 -11.51 5.12 23.59
CA THR A 72 -12.61 4.95 22.60
C THR A 72 -13.48 3.73 22.91
N ASN A 73 -12.91 2.71 23.55
CA ASN A 73 -13.56 1.43 23.82
C ASN A 73 -14.08 1.40 25.28
N PHE A 74 -15.35 1.02 25.47
CA PHE A 74 -15.95 0.95 26.79
C PHE A 74 -15.26 -0.04 27.75
N ASN A 75 -14.71 -1.15 27.26
CA ASN A 75 -13.98 -2.10 28.10
C ASN A 75 -12.71 -1.48 28.69
N ASP A 76 -12.03 -0.65 27.92
CA ASP A 76 -10.84 0.07 28.40
C ASP A 76 -11.22 1.19 29.38
N ILE A 77 -12.35 1.90 29.12
CA ILE A 77 -12.92 2.86 30.04
C ILE A 77 -13.31 2.17 31.36
N TYR A 78 -13.97 1.01 31.28
CA TYR A 78 -14.37 0.23 32.46
C TYR A 78 -13.17 -0.30 33.25
N ARG A 79 -12.15 -0.83 32.58
CA ARG A 79 -10.89 -1.25 33.21
C ARG A 79 -10.21 -0.08 33.90
N LYS A 80 -10.15 1.06 33.22
CA LYS A 80 -9.56 2.27 33.79
C LYS A 80 -10.35 2.78 34.97
N ALA A 81 -11.66 2.72 34.93
CA ALA A 81 -12.51 3.03 36.08
C ALA A 81 -12.24 2.07 37.27
N CYS A 82 -12.14 0.75 36.99
CA CYS A 82 -11.78 -0.22 38.02
C CYS A 82 -10.40 0.04 38.63
N GLU A 83 -9.43 0.42 37.83
CA GLU A 83 -8.07 0.81 38.25
C GLU A 83 -8.13 2.06 39.16
N ILE A 84 -8.79 3.13 38.71
CA ILE A 84 -8.90 4.40 39.43
C ILE A 84 -9.56 4.23 40.80
N PHE A 85 -10.61 3.41 40.84
CA PHE A 85 -11.36 3.20 42.10
C PHE A 85 -10.92 1.97 42.90
N SER A 86 -9.83 1.30 42.48
CA SER A 86 -9.30 0.06 43.08
C SER A 86 -10.36 -1.02 43.26
N VAL A 87 -11.23 -1.17 42.26
CA VAL A 87 -12.26 -2.21 42.20
C VAL A 87 -11.72 -3.37 41.35
N PRO A 88 -11.69 -4.63 41.84
CA PRO A 88 -11.23 -5.76 41.03
C PRO A 88 -12.12 -5.98 39.81
N VAL A 89 -11.50 -6.14 38.63
CA VAL A 89 -12.21 -6.47 37.39
C VAL A 89 -12.83 -7.86 37.56
N SER A 90 -14.15 -7.96 37.43
CA SER A 90 -14.86 -9.25 37.51
C SER A 90 -14.80 -9.96 36.16
N THR A 91 -14.50 -11.26 36.19
CA THR A 91 -14.57 -12.12 35.00
C THR A 91 -15.97 -12.25 34.40
N ASP A 92 -17.01 -12.03 35.24
CA ASP A 92 -18.42 -12.09 34.81
C ASP A 92 -18.87 -10.81 34.05
N ASP A 93 -18.13 -9.72 34.20
CA ASP A 93 -18.36 -8.48 33.44
C ASP A 93 -17.54 -8.42 32.14
N TYR A 94 -16.75 -9.47 31.86
CA TYR A 94 -15.97 -9.58 30.63
C TYR A 94 -16.90 -10.01 29.51
N ILE A 95 -17.16 -9.14 28.55
CA ILE A 95 -17.81 -9.53 27.29
C ILE A 95 -16.80 -10.41 26.55
N ALA A 96 -17.02 -11.72 26.55
CA ALA A 96 -16.21 -12.64 25.79
C ALA A 96 -16.17 -12.18 24.32
N PRO A 97 -15.00 -12.15 23.67
CA PRO A 97 -14.92 -11.84 22.27
C PRO A 97 -15.73 -12.88 21.48
N GLY A 98 -16.77 -12.47 20.79
CA GLY A 98 -17.73 -13.34 20.06
C GLY A 98 -19.15 -13.32 20.60
N GLY A 99 -19.37 -12.75 21.78
CA GLY A 99 -20.71 -12.44 22.28
C GLY A 99 -21.12 -11.07 21.82
N PHE A 100 -22.18 -10.96 21.04
CA PHE A 100 -22.91 -9.72 20.88
C PHE A 100 -23.04 -9.04 22.23
N SER A 101 -22.87 -7.74 22.24
CA SER A 101 -23.04 -6.89 23.40
C SER A 101 -24.17 -7.43 24.28
N SER A 102 -23.81 -8.15 25.35
CA SER A 102 -24.75 -8.61 26.36
C SER A 102 -25.54 -7.46 26.98
N LEU A 103 -25.19 -6.21 26.66
CA LEU A 103 -25.90 -5.00 27.00
C LEU A 103 -27.31 -4.92 26.39
N PHE A 104 -27.55 -5.56 25.24
CA PHE A 104 -28.89 -5.69 24.67
C PHE A 104 -29.71 -6.82 25.35
N PHE A 105 -29.06 -7.81 26.00
CA PHE A 105 -29.72 -9.08 26.33
C PHE A 105 -29.79 -9.45 27.81
N LEU A 106 -29.01 -8.83 28.71
CA LEU A 106 -29.07 -9.22 30.13
C LEU A 106 -30.16 -8.51 30.93
N ASN A 107 -30.79 -7.43 30.42
CA ASN A 107 -31.87 -6.72 31.11
C ASN A 107 -32.98 -6.17 30.19
N GLY A 108 -33.20 -6.76 29.02
CA GLY A 108 -34.07 -6.15 27.99
C GLY A 108 -33.37 -5.02 27.23
N PRO A 109 -34.05 -4.36 26.30
CA PRO A 109 -33.44 -3.29 25.49
C PRO A 109 -32.75 -2.25 26.39
N PHE A 110 -31.54 -1.86 26.00
CA PHE A 110 -30.68 -0.96 26.79
C PHE A 110 -31.25 0.46 26.77
N PHE A 111 -31.99 0.80 27.78
CA PHE A 111 -32.66 2.07 27.89
C PHE A 111 -31.94 2.95 28.91
N LEU A 112 -31.24 3.95 28.40
CA LEU A 112 -30.77 5.05 29.24
C LEU A 112 -31.99 5.88 29.66
N LYS A 113 -32.27 5.97 30.95
CA LYS A 113 -33.18 6.99 31.49
C LYS A 113 -32.52 8.35 31.33
N GLY A 114 -33.12 9.25 30.62
CA GLY A 114 -32.78 10.66 30.69
C GLY A 114 -32.71 11.32 29.30
N ASP A 115 -33.82 11.91 28.90
CA ASP A 115 -33.92 13.30 28.45
C ASP A 115 -35.39 13.64 28.34
N GLU A 116 -35.95 14.23 29.39
CA GLU A 116 -37.26 14.85 29.42
C GLU A 116 -37.20 16.20 28.68
N ALA A 117 -37.28 16.20 27.35
CA ALA A 117 -37.50 17.46 26.62
C ALA A 117 -38.09 17.31 25.22
N TYR A 118 -38.57 16.12 24.80
CA TYR A 118 -39.43 16.00 23.60
C TYR A 118 -40.48 14.92 23.88
N GLY A 119 -41.75 15.26 23.75
CA GLY A 119 -42.90 14.46 24.11
C GLY A 119 -42.83 13.01 23.58
N GLU A 120 -43.15 12.06 24.49
CA GLU A 120 -42.98 10.62 24.39
C GLU A 120 -41.49 10.22 24.21
N SER A 121 -40.86 9.80 25.31
CA SER A 121 -39.45 9.45 25.30
C SER A 121 -39.18 8.35 24.28
N LYS A 122 -38.10 8.45 23.53
CA LYS A 122 -37.67 7.45 22.53
C LYS A 122 -37.59 6.04 23.11
N MET A 123 -37.37 5.96 24.43
CA MET A 123 -37.41 4.80 25.29
C MET A 123 -38.76 4.08 25.25
N ASP A 124 -39.85 4.84 25.38
CA ASP A 124 -41.20 4.30 25.37
C ASP A 124 -41.52 3.69 24.01
N LEU A 125 -40.93 4.25 22.94
CA LEU A 125 -41.10 3.72 21.58
C LEU A 125 -40.44 2.34 21.41
N TYR A 126 -39.16 2.20 21.83
CA TYR A 126 -38.46 0.92 21.75
C TYR A 126 -39.12 -0.14 22.64
N GLU A 127 -39.44 0.21 23.89
CA GLU A 127 -40.14 -0.71 24.81
C GLU A 127 -41.51 -1.09 24.28
N SER A 128 -42.26 -0.12 23.78
CA SER A 128 -43.56 -0.36 23.18
C SER A 128 -43.48 -1.27 21.95
N ALA A 129 -42.51 -1.02 21.08
CA ALA A 129 -42.26 -1.87 19.91
C ALA A 129 -41.79 -3.27 20.33
N TYR A 130 -40.91 -3.40 21.32
CA TYR A 130 -40.36 -4.67 21.75
C TYR A 130 -41.39 -5.53 22.54
N LYS A 131 -42.35 -4.92 23.23
CA LYS A 131 -43.50 -5.65 23.81
C LYS A 131 -44.23 -6.51 22.76
N ASN A 132 -44.16 -6.09 21.49
CA ASN A 132 -44.73 -6.80 20.35
C ASN A 132 -43.72 -7.59 19.51
N VAL A 133 -42.56 -7.97 20.09
CA VAL A 133 -41.48 -8.70 19.39
C VAL A 133 -41.97 -9.97 18.66
N LYS A 134 -43.00 -10.66 19.19
CA LYS A 134 -43.62 -11.81 18.50
C LYS A 134 -44.16 -11.48 17.11
N LYS A 135 -44.66 -10.25 16.89
CA LYS A 135 -45.10 -9.81 15.57
C LYS A 135 -43.91 -9.54 14.65
N ALA A 136 -42.83 -8.97 15.18
CA ALA A 136 -41.59 -8.82 14.42
C ALA A 136 -41.01 -10.18 14.03
N MET A 137 -41.04 -11.17 14.93
CA MET A 137 -40.66 -12.56 14.64
C MET A 137 -41.43 -13.16 13.49
N ILE A 138 -42.76 -12.98 13.47
CA ILE A 138 -43.63 -13.45 12.38
C ILE A 138 -43.29 -12.76 11.05
N TYR A 139 -43.02 -11.44 11.09
CA TYR A 139 -42.61 -10.71 9.92
C TYR A 139 -41.27 -11.22 9.35
N LEU A 140 -40.27 -11.44 10.19
CA LEU A 140 -38.96 -11.99 9.79
C LEU A 140 -39.11 -13.39 9.21
N GLN A 141 -39.93 -14.26 9.86
CA GLN A 141 -40.21 -15.59 9.39
C GLN A 141 -40.88 -15.58 7.99
N GLY A 142 -41.80 -14.65 7.74
CA GLY A 142 -42.43 -14.47 6.44
C GLY A 142 -41.43 -14.05 5.35
N ARG A 143 -40.27 -13.52 5.73
CA ARG A 143 -39.13 -13.19 4.86
C ARG A 143 -38.08 -14.30 4.79
N GLY A 144 -38.33 -15.47 5.37
CA GLY A 144 -37.35 -16.55 5.42
C GLY A 144 -36.20 -16.34 6.41
N ILE A 145 -36.21 -15.22 7.15
CA ILE A 145 -35.21 -14.85 8.15
C ILE A 145 -35.50 -15.58 9.47
N ASP A 146 -34.43 -16.02 10.17
CA ASP A 146 -34.56 -16.63 11.50
C ASP A 146 -35.29 -15.68 12.46
N PRO A 147 -36.49 -16.05 12.95
CA PRO A 147 -37.27 -15.21 13.84
C PRO A 147 -36.55 -14.89 15.17
N ALA A 148 -35.63 -15.74 15.64
CA ALA A 148 -34.85 -15.49 16.84
C ALA A 148 -34.00 -14.21 16.76
N LEU A 149 -33.66 -13.79 15.54
CA LEU A 149 -32.92 -12.55 15.32
C LEU A 149 -33.69 -11.30 15.76
N ALA A 150 -35.05 -11.36 15.81
CA ALA A 150 -35.81 -10.24 16.36
C ALA A 150 -35.47 -10.01 17.83
N GLN A 151 -35.36 -11.07 18.62
CA GLN A 151 -34.95 -10.92 20.03
C GLN A 151 -33.49 -10.56 20.13
N ARG A 152 -32.63 -11.18 19.35
CA ARG A 152 -31.17 -10.96 19.34
C ARG A 152 -30.80 -9.50 19.06
N TYR A 153 -31.48 -8.85 18.13
CA TYR A 153 -31.18 -7.48 17.69
C TYR A 153 -32.19 -6.44 18.19
N GLY A 154 -33.06 -6.81 19.15
CA GLY A 154 -34.03 -5.88 19.73
C GLY A 154 -35.08 -5.37 18.72
N ILE A 155 -35.32 -6.13 17.64
CA ILE A 155 -36.26 -5.71 16.58
C ILE A 155 -37.69 -5.83 17.13
N GLY A 156 -38.43 -4.73 17.07
CA GLY A 156 -39.78 -4.64 17.59
C GLY A 156 -40.83 -4.40 16.50
N TYR A 157 -42.10 -4.38 16.94
CA TYR A 157 -43.24 -4.10 16.07
C TYR A 157 -44.10 -3.01 16.71
N TYR A 158 -44.40 -1.98 15.94
CA TYR A 158 -45.15 -0.82 16.41
C TYR A 158 -46.44 -0.62 15.61
N TYR A 159 -47.57 -0.56 16.33
CA TYR A 159 -48.88 -0.31 15.72
C TYR A 159 -49.08 1.21 15.53
N GLY A 160 -49.56 1.59 14.35
CA GLY A 160 -49.95 2.98 14.08
C GLY A 160 -48.79 3.97 14.00
N TYR A 161 -47.57 3.51 13.64
CA TYR A 161 -46.42 4.39 13.41
C TYR A 161 -46.73 5.35 12.25
N LYS A 162 -46.33 6.62 12.38
CA LYS A 162 -46.56 7.62 11.34
C LYS A 162 -45.30 7.83 10.49
N ILE A 163 -45.28 7.27 9.29
CA ILE A 163 -44.31 7.59 8.25
C ILE A 163 -44.81 8.76 7.45
N LEU A 164 -44.16 9.92 7.52
CA LEU A 164 -44.53 11.15 6.82
C LEU A 164 -46.02 11.50 6.99
N GLY A 165 -46.54 11.35 8.22
CA GLY A 165 -47.90 11.65 8.59
C GLY A 165 -48.94 10.57 8.27
N LYS A 166 -48.61 9.52 7.52
CA LYS A 166 -49.49 8.37 7.28
C LYS A 166 -49.24 7.25 8.32
N SER A 167 -50.32 6.83 8.98
CA SER A 167 -50.26 5.74 9.94
C SER A 167 -50.10 4.40 9.24
N CYS A 168 -49.18 3.58 9.74
CA CYS A 168 -48.95 2.19 9.32
C CYS A 168 -48.50 1.34 10.49
N ASN A 169 -48.70 0.04 10.39
CA ASN A 169 -48.00 -0.91 11.25
C ASN A 169 -46.56 -1.06 10.74
N ALA A 170 -45.61 -1.13 11.62
CA ALA A 170 -44.22 -1.06 11.22
C ALA A 170 -43.29 -1.94 12.07
N ILE A 171 -42.26 -2.45 11.43
CA ILE A 171 -41.16 -3.14 12.07
C ILE A 171 -40.08 -2.10 12.38
N LEU A 172 -39.63 -2.07 13.62
CA LEU A 172 -38.62 -1.16 14.12
C LEU A 172 -37.29 -1.89 14.30
N PHE A 173 -36.26 -1.40 13.62
CA PHE A 173 -34.89 -1.89 13.66
C PHE A 173 -34.03 -0.88 14.43
N PRO A 174 -33.64 -1.16 15.67
CA PRO A 174 -32.74 -0.28 16.41
C PRO A 174 -31.32 -0.35 15.82
N ILE A 175 -30.61 0.78 15.83
CA ILE A 175 -29.24 0.86 15.36
C ILE A 175 -28.33 1.26 16.51
N ASP A 176 -28.65 2.37 17.17
CA ASP A 176 -28.03 2.82 18.42
C ASP A 176 -29.09 3.50 19.32
N THR A 177 -28.67 4.18 20.35
CA THR A 177 -29.57 4.86 21.30
C THR A 177 -30.35 6.03 20.68
N THR A 178 -29.91 6.53 19.53
CA THR A 178 -30.47 7.74 18.87
C THR A 178 -31.01 7.47 17.47
N HIS A 179 -30.60 6.35 16.85
CA HIS A 179 -30.96 6.01 15.48
C HIS A 179 -31.71 4.69 15.41
N TYR A 180 -32.77 4.71 14.64
CA TYR A 180 -33.52 3.50 14.28
C TYR A 180 -34.12 3.62 12.88
N MET A 181 -34.35 2.48 12.25
CA MET A 181 -35.09 2.39 10.99
C MET A 181 -36.46 1.77 11.25
N VAL A 182 -37.47 2.33 10.63
CA VAL A 182 -38.82 1.79 10.64
C VAL A 182 -39.19 1.34 9.23
N ARG A 183 -39.70 0.13 9.09
CA ARG A 183 -40.18 -0.43 7.83
C ARG A 183 -41.66 -0.71 7.92
N ASN A 184 -42.41 -0.22 6.93
CA ASN A 184 -43.84 -0.53 6.81
C ASN A 184 -44.04 -2.03 6.66
N GLU A 185 -45.01 -2.60 7.40
CA GLU A 185 -45.36 -4.02 7.33
C GLU A 185 -45.86 -4.43 5.94
N LEU A 186 -46.57 -3.52 5.25
CA LEU A 186 -47.15 -3.80 3.93
C LEU A 186 -46.05 -3.97 2.88
N PRO A 187 -45.97 -5.13 2.20
CA PRO A 187 -44.93 -5.42 1.20
C PRO A 187 -44.95 -4.43 0.02
N ASP A 188 -46.14 -3.95 -0.38
CA ASP A 188 -46.34 -3.09 -1.54
C ASP A 188 -46.25 -1.61 -1.21
N ALA A 189 -45.88 -1.25 0.01
CA ALA A 189 -45.69 0.16 0.39
C ALA A 189 -44.59 0.79 -0.46
N LYS A 190 -44.98 1.82 -1.27
CA LYS A 190 -44.05 2.53 -2.16
C LYS A 190 -43.26 3.60 -1.41
N THR A 191 -42.05 3.93 -1.91
CA THR A 191 -41.28 5.09 -1.47
C THR A 191 -42.15 6.35 -1.60
N PRO A 192 -42.18 7.29 -0.63
CA PRO A 192 -41.36 7.32 0.59
C PRO A 192 -41.95 6.61 1.82
N TYR A 193 -43.07 5.89 1.68
CA TYR A 193 -43.77 5.25 2.82
C TYR A 193 -43.30 3.84 3.12
N ARG A 194 -42.33 3.32 2.37
CA ARG A 194 -41.79 1.97 2.55
C ARG A 194 -40.94 1.82 3.82
N TYR A 195 -40.11 2.82 4.08
CA TYR A 195 -39.27 2.87 5.27
C TYR A 195 -38.98 4.32 5.67
N TYR A 196 -38.60 4.49 6.95
CA TYR A 196 -38.19 5.79 7.48
C TYR A 196 -36.97 5.61 8.39
N LYS A 197 -35.97 6.48 8.23
CA LYS A 197 -34.76 6.53 9.05
C LYS A 197 -34.91 7.68 10.05
N HIS A 198 -34.84 7.35 11.34
CA HIS A 198 -34.90 8.32 12.42
C HIS A 198 -33.54 8.53 13.05
N GLY A 199 -33.12 9.77 13.22
CA GLY A 199 -31.86 10.17 13.82
C GLY A 199 -31.15 11.25 12.99
N ALA A 200 -30.04 11.75 13.49
CA ALA A 200 -29.22 12.74 12.79
C ALA A 200 -28.48 12.14 11.60
N SER A 201 -28.08 12.99 10.65
CA SER A 201 -27.21 12.57 9.53
C SER A 201 -25.74 12.79 9.91
N PRO A 202 -24.80 11.89 9.53
CA PRO A 202 -25.00 10.68 8.74
C PRO A 202 -25.68 9.56 9.51
N PHE A 203 -26.55 8.80 8.84
CA PHE A 203 -27.26 7.68 9.45
C PHE A 203 -26.31 6.49 9.61
N PRO A 204 -26.16 5.88 10.81
CA PRO A 204 -25.04 4.96 11.06
C PRO A 204 -25.18 3.61 10.37
N VAL A 205 -24.02 2.95 10.18
CA VAL A 205 -23.93 1.55 9.75
C VAL A 205 -24.50 0.65 10.86
N TRP A 206 -25.31 -0.31 10.48
CA TRP A 206 -25.90 -1.27 11.43
C TRP A 206 -24.94 -2.41 11.73
N ASN A 207 -24.88 -2.84 12.99
CA ASN A 207 -24.16 -4.03 13.48
C ASN A 207 -22.61 -3.93 13.42
N LEU A 208 -22.03 -2.72 13.51
CA LEU A 208 -20.57 -2.52 13.52
C LEU A 208 -19.85 -3.32 14.63
N ASP A 209 -20.50 -3.53 15.77
CA ASP A 209 -19.92 -4.29 16.89
C ASP A 209 -19.53 -5.73 16.52
N SER A 210 -20.10 -6.26 15.42
CA SER A 210 -19.77 -7.60 14.93
C SER A 210 -18.37 -7.70 14.33
N ILE A 211 -17.73 -6.58 13.94
CA ILE A 211 -16.41 -6.56 13.30
C ILE A 211 -15.37 -7.22 14.20
N ALA A 212 -15.36 -6.90 15.48
CA ALA A 212 -14.39 -7.45 16.43
C ALA A 212 -14.50 -8.98 16.57
N ALA A 213 -15.72 -9.50 16.60
CA ALA A 213 -15.98 -10.93 16.68
C ALA A 213 -15.52 -11.68 15.42
N VAL A 214 -15.85 -11.12 14.25
CA VAL A 214 -15.47 -11.64 12.93
C VAL A 214 -13.97 -11.66 12.78
N TYR A 215 -13.32 -10.53 13.10
CA TYR A 215 -11.87 -10.39 13.00
C TYR A 215 -11.13 -11.41 13.87
N LYS A 216 -11.57 -11.56 15.12
CA LYS A 216 -10.99 -12.55 16.04
C LYS A 216 -11.18 -13.99 15.55
N ALA A 217 -12.37 -14.30 15.01
CA ALA A 217 -12.69 -15.64 14.51
C ALA A 217 -12.00 -15.97 13.18
N GLY A 218 -11.52 -14.96 12.43
CA GLY A 218 -10.95 -15.13 11.10
C GLY A 218 -11.99 -15.46 10.03
N HIS A 219 -13.26 -15.10 10.26
CA HIS A 219 -14.34 -15.27 9.30
C HIS A 219 -14.49 -14.03 8.42
N PRO A 220 -15.12 -14.13 7.24
CA PRO A 220 -15.41 -12.97 6.41
C PRO A 220 -16.55 -12.12 7.01
N LEU A 221 -16.43 -10.80 6.86
CA LEU A 221 -17.46 -9.82 7.14
C LEU A 221 -18.23 -9.50 5.85
N TYR A 222 -19.52 -9.71 5.82
CA TYR A 222 -20.35 -9.32 4.69
C TYR A 222 -20.85 -7.88 4.87
N VAL A 223 -20.86 -7.13 3.79
CA VAL A 223 -21.35 -5.73 3.76
C VAL A 223 -22.52 -5.64 2.80
N THR A 224 -23.71 -5.34 3.32
CA THR A 224 -24.95 -5.21 2.55
C THR A 224 -25.42 -3.76 2.52
N GLU A 225 -26.36 -3.45 1.61
CA GLU A 225 -26.98 -2.13 1.59
C GLU A 225 -27.98 -1.94 2.73
N GLY A 226 -28.83 -2.94 2.97
CA GLY A 226 -29.95 -2.88 3.90
C GLY A 226 -29.87 -3.88 5.06
N ILE A 227 -30.59 -3.58 6.17
CA ILE A 227 -30.63 -4.44 7.37
C ILE A 227 -31.28 -5.79 7.08
N ILE A 228 -32.28 -5.86 6.20
CA ILE A 228 -32.97 -7.10 5.85
C ILE A 228 -32.00 -8.06 5.16
N ASP A 229 -31.13 -7.56 4.31
CA ASP A 229 -30.13 -8.34 3.59
C ASP A 229 -29.02 -8.82 4.54
N ALA A 230 -28.58 -7.95 5.46
CA ALA A 230 -27.67 -8.35 6.53
C ALA A 230 -28.26 -9.47 7.41
N LEU A 231 -29.52 -9.37 7.80
CA LEU A 231 -30.21 -10.42 8.55
C LEU A 231 -30.37 -11.72 7.76
N SER A 232 -30.50 -11.63 6.43
CA SER A 232 -30.56 -12.80 5.54
C SER A 232 -29.22 -13.54 5.49
N ILE A 233 -28.11 -12.81 5.36
CA ILE A 233 -26.76 -13.37 5.47
C ILE A 233 -26.55 -14.03 6.85
N ILE A 234 -26.96 -13.36 7.93
CA ILE A 234 -26.83 -13.89 9.30
C ILE A 234 -27.65 -15.16 9.47
N THR A 235 -28.86 -15.21 8.89
CA THR A 235 -29.68 -16.42 8.88
C THR A 235 -29.01 -17.57 8.13
N ALA A 236 -28.25 -17.27 7.07
CA ALA A 236 -27.48 -18.26 6.32
C ALA A 236 -26.21 -18.74 7.04
N GLY A 237 -25.83 -18.13 8.17
CA GLY A 237 -24.68 -18.51 8.98
C GLY A 237 -23.46 -17.60 8.82
N GLY A 238 -23.56 -16.53 8.03
CA GLY A 238 -22.56 -15.49 7.91
C GLY A 238 -22.67 -14.43 9.01
N MET A 239 -21.81 -13.43 8.94
CA MET A 239 -21.86 -12.24 9.79
C MET A 239 -21.84 -10.98 8.90
N ALA A 240 -22.82 -10.10 9.10
CA ALA A 240 -23.01 -8.96 8.19
C ALA A 240 -23.24 -7.65 8.92
N VAL A 241 -22.84 -6.57 8.23
CA VAL A 241 -23.19 -5.18 8.55
C VAL A 241 -24.05 -4.61 7.42
N ALA A 242 -24.91 -3.63 7.74
CA ALA A 242 -25.68 -2.93 6.72
C ALA A 242 -25.24 -1.45 6.67
N LEU A 243 -24.86 -0.98 5.49
CA LEU A 243 -24.39 0.41 5.31
C LEU A 243 -25.51 1.43 5.57
N ASN A 244 -26.76 1.07 5.32
CA ASN A 244 -27.89 2.02 5.38
C ASN A 244 -27.72 3.23 4.45
N GLY A 245 -26.86 3.12 3.45
CA GLY A 245 -26.58 4.12 2.42
C GLY A 245 -25.11 4.14 2.04
N VAL A 246 -24.85 4.27 0.73
CA VAL A 246 -23.49 4.19 0.12
C VAL A 246 -22.53 5.27 0.67
N GLY A 247 -23.05 6.39 1.19
CA GLY A 247 -22.22 7.43 1.83
C GLY A 247 -21.55 7.02 3.15
N ASN A 248 -21.87 5.85 3.70
CA ASN A 248 -21.36 5.38 4.99
C ASN A 248 -20.15 4.43 4.88
N VAL A 249 -19.57 4.28 3.69
CA VAL A 249 -18.37 3.45 3.48
C VAL A 249 -17.20 3.92 4.37
N ASP A 250 -17.01 5.23 4.52
CA ASP A 250 -15.95 5.76 5.39
C ASP A 250 -16.17 5.41 6.87
N MET A 251 -17.42 5.36 7.33
CA MET A 251 -17.76 4.93 8.69
C MET A 251 -17.41 3.46 8.91
N LEU A 252 -17.70 2.60 7.94
CA LEU A 252 -17.29 1.19 7.96
C LEU A 252 -15.77 1.06 8.04
N VAL A 253 -15.04 1.75 7.16
CA VAL A 253 -13.57 1.71 7.11
C VAL A 253 -12.95 2.21 8.41
N ASN A 254 -13.47 3.27 9.00
CA ASN A 254 -12.99 3.77 10.28
C ASN A 254 -13.21 2.74 11.40
N ALA A 255 -14.38 2.11 11.46
CA ALA A 255 -14.65 1.05 12.42
C ALA A 255 -13.73 -0.17 12.22
N VAL A 256 -13.41 -0.54 10.98
CA VAL A 256 -12.44 -1.59 10.67
C VAL A 256 -11.05 -1.21 11.17
N ARG A 257 -10.58 0.02 10.93
CA ARG A 257 -9.28 0.51 11.42
C ARG A 257 -9.17 0.54 12.93
N GLU A 258 -10.25 0.90 13.61
CA GLU A 258 -10.29 0.93 15.08
C GLU A 258 -10.20 -0.47 15.71
N VAL A 259 -10.75 -1.46 15.03
CA VAL A 259 -10.81 -2.86 15.53
C VAL A 259 -9.57 -3.66 15.10
N CYS A 260 -9.13 -3.50 13.86
CA CYS A 260 -8.06 -4.29 13.26
C CYS A 260 -6.72 -3.55 13.43
N THR A 261 -6.09 -3.70 14.59
CA THR A 261 -4.89 -2.94 14.99
C THR A 261 -3.58 -3.71 14.86
N ASP A 262 -3.63 -4.99 14.50
CA ASP A 262 -2.47 -5.86 14.26
C ASP A 262 -2.26 -6.12 12.74
N ASP A 263 -1.22 -6.87 12.39
CA ASP A 263 -0.88 -7.16 10.98
C ASP A 263 -1.83 -8.17 10.30
N LYS A 264 -2.85 -8.67 11.02
CA LYS A 264 -3.82 -9.61 10.47
C LYS A 264 -4.82 -8.89 9.56
N GLN A 265 -5.04 -9.43 8.38
CA GLN A 265 -6.03 -8.88 7.46
C GLN A 265 -7.45 -9.38 7.76
N LEU A 266 -8.41 -8.46 7.85
CA LEU A 266 -9.83 -8.80 7.78
C LEU A 266 -10.19 -9.09 6.32
N THR A 267 -11.01 -10.11 6.10
CA THR A 267 -11.63 -10.34 4.79
C THR A 267 -13.05 -9.79 4.80
N VAL A 268 -13.33 -8.89 3.87
CA VAL A 268 -14.66 -8.29 3.66
C VAL A 268 -15.24 -8.80 2.34
N ILE A 269 -16.52 -9.11 2.33
CA ILE A 269 -17.27 -9.47 1.13
C ILE A 269 -18.33 -8.40 0.89
N ALA A 270 -18.14 -7.59 -0.13
CA ALA A 270 -19.10 -6.58 -0.55
C ALA A 270 -20.25 -7.24 -1.30
N THR A 271 -21.48 -7.08 -0.79
CA THR A 271 -22.66 -7.79 -1.26
C THR A 271 -23.88 -6.87 -1.26
N CYS A 272 -23.76 -5.70 -1.90
CA CYS A 272 -24.91 -4.85 -2.19
C CYS A 272 -25.77 -5.45 -3.31
N ASP A 273 -26.89 -4.82 -3.63
CA ASP A 273 -27.87 -5.32 -4.59
C ASP A 273 -27.26 -5.57 -5.99
N ASN A 274 -27.79 -6.54 -6.74
CA ASN A 274 -27.34 -6.88 -8.10
C ASN A 274 -27.84 -5.90 -9.18
N ASP A 275 -28.03 -4.63 -8.82
CA ASP A 275 -28.34 -3.57 -9.76
C ASP A 275 -27.15 -2.65 -10.04
N ALA A 276 -27.33 -1.64 -10.89
CA ALA A 276 -26.23 -0.73 -11.24
C ALA A 276 -25.72 0.08 -10.03
N ALA A 277 -26.62 0.48 -9.13
CA ALA A 277 -26.26 1.25 -7.94
C ALA A 277 -25.52 0.39 -6.91
N GLY A 278 -25.95 -0.86 -6.72
CA GLY A 278 -25.29 -1.80 -5.84
C GLY A 278 -23.90 -2.21 -6.34
N ARG A 279 -23.70 -2.37 -7.65
CA ARG A 279 -22.36 -2.60 -8.23
C ARG A 279 -21.43 -1.42 -7.98
N GLU A 280 -21.89 -0.18 -8.21
CA GLU A 280 -21.10 1.03 -7.89
C GLU A 280 -20.78 1.11 -6.38
N ALA A 281 -21.70 0.70 -5.52
CA ALA A 281 -21.48 0.63 -4.08
C ALA A 281 -20.42 -0.41 -3.72
N ASN A 282 -20.48 -1.62 -4.31
CA ASN A 282 -19.50 -2.67 -4.12
C ASN A 282 -18.09 -2.21 -4.53
N ASP A 283 -17.93 -1.54 -5.67
CA ASP A 283 -16.64 -0.99 -6.12
C ASP A 283 -16.07 0.03 -5.13
N LYS A 284 -16.91 0.90 -4.57
CA LYS A 284 -16.50 1.86 -3.55
C LYS A 284 -16.04 1.17 -2.26
N ILE A 285 -16.76 0.14 -1.81
CA ILE A 285 -16.39 -0.65 -0.63
C ILE A 285 -15.06 -1.36 -0.86
N VAL A 286 -14.91 -2.05 -2.01
CA VAL A 286 -13.68 -2.77 -2.37
C VAL A 286 -12.48 -1.83 -2.35
N LYS A 287 -12.57 -0.68 -3.02
CA LYS A 287 -11.50 0.33 -3.03
C LYS A 287 -11.15 0.82 -1.63
N ALA A 288 -12.14 1.20 -0.85
CA ALA A 288 -11.92 1.81 0.47
C ALA A 288 -11.33 0.83 1.49
N VAL A 289 -11.80 -0.42 1.49
CA VAL A 289 -11.31 -1.48 2.39
C VAL A 289 -9.90 -1.92 2.01
N ARG A 290 -9.60 -2.05 0.70
CA ARG A 290 -8.24 -2.38 0.22
C ARG A 290 -7.24 -1.27 0.54
N LEU A 291 -7.61 0.00 0.39
CA LEU A 291 -6.79 1.14 0.82
C LEU A 291 -6.52 1.16 2.34
N ALA A 292 -7.39 0.56 3.12
CA ALA A 292 -7.18 0.38 4.56
C ALA A 292 -6.28 -0.82 4.91
N GLY A 293 -5.76 -1.57 3.93
CA GLY A 293 -4.84 -2.70 4.12
C GLY A 293 -5.53 -4.04 4.35
N HIS A 294 -6.84 -4.17 4.05
CA HIS A 294 -7.62 -5.38 4.26
C HIS A 294 -8.08 -6.01 2.94
N ARG A 295 -8.39 -7.30 2.95
CA ARG A 295 -8.93 -7.99 1.78
C ARG A 295 -10.40 -7.64 1.58
N CYS A 296 -10.77 -7.35 0.34
CA CYS A 296 -12.17 -7.12 -0.01
C CYS A 296 -12.47 -7.68 -1.40
N TYR A 297 -13.56 -8.45 -1.47
CA TYR A 297 -14.05 -9.09 -2.69
C TYR A 297 -15.51 -8.76 -2.94
N CYS A 298 -15.91 -8.65 -4.21
CA CYS A 298 -17.27 -8.65 -4.66
C CYS A 298 -17.58 -10.05 -5.23
N LEU A 299 -18.71 -10.64 -4.86
CA LEU A 299 -19.13 -11.95 -5.34
C LEU A 299 -20.45 -11.83 -6.09
N ASP A 300 -20.37 -11.71 -7.42
CA ASP A 300 -21.53 -11.56 -8.31
C ASP A 300 -22.44 -12.80 -8.31
N ASP A 301 -21.89 -13.97 -7.94
CA ASP A 301 -22.60 -15.24 -7.90
C ASP A 301 -23.27 -15.56 -6.55
N LEU A 302 -23.08 -14.74 -5.51
CA LEU A 302 -23.57 -15.04 -4.17
C LEU A 302 -25.10 -15.15 -4.10
N TYR A 303 -25.79 -14.32 -4.86
CA TYR A 303 -27.26 -14.28 -4.92
C TYR A 303 -27.84 -15.06 -6.11
N GLY A 304 -26.97 -15.61 -7.00
CA GLY A 304 -27.41 -16.21 -8.26
C GLY A 304 -28.20 -15.21 -9.10
N ASP A 305 -29.36 -15.64 -9.61
CA ASP A 305 -30.25 -14.77 -10.42
C ASP A 305 -31.11 -13.79 -9.58
N CYS A 306 -30.92 -13.74 -8.25
CA CYS A 306 -31.67 -12.89 -7.35
C CYS A 306 -31.03 -11.50 -7.23
N ASN A 307 -31.83 -10.47 -6.93
CA ASN A 307 -31.34 -9.10 -6.81
C ASN A 307 -30.62 -8.82 -5.49
N ASP A 308 -31.08 -9.41 -4.40
CA ASP A 308 -30.57 -9.16 -3.05
C ASP A 308 -30.49 -10.44 -2.20
N ALA A 309 -29.87 -10.35 -1.03
CA ALA A 309 -29.70 -11.47 -0.11
C ALA A 309 -31.02 -12.04 0.41
N ASN A 310 -32.03 -11.18 0.60
CA ASN A 310 -33.34 -11.63 1.07
C ASN A 310 -34.10 -12.40 -0.01
N ASP A 311 -34.01 -11.95 -1.24
CA ASP A 311 -34.60 -12.66 -2.38
C ASP A 311 -33.91 -14.00 -2.60
N ALA A 312 -32.59 -14.08 -2.48
CA ALA A 312 -31.83 -15.34 -2.54
C ALA A 312 -32.21 -16.29 -1.40
N LEU A 313 -32.33 -15.79 -0.17
CA LEU A 313 -32.76 -16.58 0.98
C LEU A 313 -34.17 -17.15 0.81
N ARG A 314 -35.08 -16.47 0.13
CA ARG A 314 -36.46 -16.88 -0.08
C ARG A 314 -36.63 -17.82 -1.28
N ASN A 315 -35.95 -17.52 -2.39
CA ASN A 315 -36.17 -18.17 -3.67
C ASN A 315 -35.17 -19.26 -3.98
N ASN A 316 -33.95 -19.21 -3.41
CA ASN A 316 -32.86 -20.15 -3.66
C ASN A 316 -32.09 -20.48 -2.36
N ARG A 317 -32.86 -20.80 -1.31
CA ARG A 317 -32.36 -20.94 0.08
C ARG A 317 -31.17 -21.87 0.21
N ASP A 318 -31.28 -23.07 -0.33
CA ASP A 318 -30.30 -24.14 -0.09
C ASP A 318 -28.95 -23.77 -0.73
N ALA A 319 -28.95 -23.25 -1.95
CA ALA A 319 -27.76 -22.81 -2.63
C ALA A 319 -27.12 -21.60 -1.90
N PHE A 320 -27.92 -20.60 -1.54
CA PHE A 320 -27.47 -19.40 -0.84
C PHE A 320 -26.86 -19.75 0.53
N VAL A 321 -27.57 -20.54 1.34
CA VAL A 321 -27.08 -20.98 2.67
C VAL A 321 -25.81 -21.82 2.54
N SER A 322 -25.76 -22.73 1.55
CA SER A 322 -24.59 -23.57 1.30
C SER A 322 -23.37 -22.72 0.94
N ARG A 323 -23.55 -21.72 0.07
CA ARG A 323 -22.48 -20.83 -0.35
C ARG A 323 -21.95 -19.95 0.79
N VAL A 324 -22.84 -19.36 1.58
CA VAL A 324 -22.45 -18.57 2.76
C VAL A 324 -21.68 -19.45 3.76
N LYS A 325 -22.16 -20.68 4.03
CA LYS A 325 -21.49 -21.62 4.94
C LYS A 325 -20.12 -22.07 4.42
N GLU A 326 -19.99 -22.34 3.11
CA GLU A 326 -18.71 -22.68 2.50
C GLU A 326 -17.67 -21.60 2.78
N LEU A 327 -18.04 -20.32 2.57
CA LEU A 327 -17.17 -19.17 2.79
C LEU A 327 -16.82 -18.91 4.27
N GLN A 328 -17.53 -19.54 5.23
CA GLN A 328 -17.15 -19.53 6.65
C GLN A 328 -16.06 -20.57 6.98
N THR A 329 -15.73 -21.47 6.05
CA THR A 329 -14.67 -22.47 6.24
C THR A 329 -13.33 -21.95 5.73
N GLU A 330 -12.22 -22.36 6.36
CA GLU A 330 -10.87 -22.04 5.90
C GLU A 330 -10.65 -22.49 4.44
N HIS A 331 -11.14 -23.69 4.08
CA HIS A 331 -11.02 -24.21 2.71
C HIS A 331 -11.76 -23.33 1.69
N GLY A 332 -13.01 -22.93 1.98
CA GLY A 332 -13.79 -22.05 1.10
C GLY A 332 -13.15 -20.66 0.95
N MET A 333 -12.61 -20.11 2.03
CA MET A 333 -11.91 -18.83 1.99
C MET A 333 -10.61 -18.91 1.19
N ASN A 334 -9.81 -19.95 1.40
CA ASN A 334 -8.57 -20.14 0.62
C ASN A 334 -8.88 -20.32 -0.87
N ARG A 335 -9.95 -21.03 -1.21
CA ARG A 335 -10.41 -21.19 -2.58
C ARG A 335 -10.88 -19.86 -3.19
N LEU A 336 -11.58 -19.03 -2.42
CA LEU A 336 -11.99 -17.69 -2.85
C LEU A 336 -10.75 -16.81 -3.11
N VAL A 337 -9.81 -16.75 -2.18
CA VAL A 337 -8.57 -15.96 -2.32
C VAL A 337 -7.82 -16.40 -3.58
N PHE A 338 -7.63 -17.71 -3.78
CA PHE A 338 -6.98 -18.24 -4.99
C PHE A 338 -7.71 -17.79 -6.27
N ALA A 339 -9.03 -17.91 -6.31
CA ALA A 339 -9.81 -17.54 -7.50
C ALA A 339 -9.75 -16.04 -7.79
N MET A 340 -9.74 -15.19 -6.77
CA MET A 340 -9.85 -13.73 -6.90
C MET A 340 -8.49 -13.00 -6.94
N GLU A 341 -7.40 -13.61 -6.51
CA GLU A 341 -6.08 -12.96 -6.42
C GLU A 341 -4.99 -13.70 -7.18
N GLU A 342 -5.02 -15.02 -7.23
CA GLU A 342 -3.91 -15.86 -7.70
C GLU A 342 -4.18 -16.56 -9.02
N SER A 343 -5.44 -16.67 -9.46
CA SER A 343 -5.76 -17.31 -10.73
C SER A 343 -5.34 -16.44 -11.92
N ASP A 344 -5.03 -17.10 -13.06
CA ASP A 344 -4.72 -16.39 -14.30
C ASP A 344 -5.85 -15.44 -14.74
N GLY A 345 -7.12 -15.79 -14.45
CA GLY A 345 -8.27 -14.92 -14.71
C GLY A 345 -8.24 -13.63 -13.90
N ALA A 346 -7.97 -13.73 -12.59
CA ALA A 346 -7.84 -12.58 -11.71
C ALA A 346 -6.66 -11.68 -12.12
N LEU A 347 -5.54 -12.28 -12.52
CA LEU A 347 -4.38 -11.54 -13.01
C LEU A 347 -4.66 -10.85 -14.35
N LEU A 348 -5.48 -11.47 -15.21
CA LEU A 348 -5.87 -10.87 -16.49
C LEU A 348 -6.78 -9.64 -16.30
N GLU A 349 -7.71 -9.67 -15.36
CA GLU A 349 -8.53 -8.50 -15.02
C GLU A 349 -7.69 -7.31 -14.56
N GLN A 350 -6.62 -7.57 -13.78
CA GLN A 350 -5.68 -6.55 -13.34
C GLN A 350 -4.71 -6.09 -14.46
N TYR A 351 -4.64 -6.83 -15.57
CA TYR A 351 -3.67 -6.57 -16.63
C TYR A 351 -3.87 -5.19 -17.29
N LEU A 352 -5.10 -4.79 -17.54
CA LEU A 352 -5.40 -3.48 -18.15
C LEU A 352 -5.02 -2.33 -17.23
N GLU A 353 -5.34 -2.43 -15.93
CA GLU A 353 -4.93 -1.42 -14.95
C GLU A 353 -3.40 -1.32 -14.87
N ARG A 354 -2.70 -2.45 -14.83
CA ARG A 354 -1.24 -2.49 -14.84
C ARG A 354 -0.63 -1.96 -16.14
N MET A 355 -1.25 -2.18 -17.28
CA MET A 355 -0.80 -1.59 -18.54
C MET A 355 -0.80 -0.07 -18.52
N GLU A 356 -1.85 0.53 -17.97
CA GLU A 356 -1.94 2.00 -17.82
C GLU A 356 -0.89 2.52 -16.84
N GLU A 357 -0.69 1.83 -15.70
CA GLU A 357 0.36 2.15 -14.73
C GLU A 357 1.77 2.03 -15.32
N GLU A 358 2.04 0.95 -16.07
CA GLU A 358 3.33 0.74 -16.73
C GLU A 358 3.58 1.77 -17.84
N ALA A 359 2.56 2.15 -18.61
CA ALA A 359 2.66 3.21 -19.61
C ALA A 359 2.97 4.60 -18.99
N ALA A 360 2.50 4.83 -17.77
CA ALA A 360 2.76 6.07 -17.03
C ALA A 360 4.14 6.11 -16.37
N LYS A 361 4.84 4.96 -16.20
CA LYS A 361 6.17 4.92 -15.58
C LYS A 361 7.22 5.54 -16.50
N PRO A 362 7.93 6.59 -16.07
CA PRO A 362 8.97 7.19 -16.89
C PRO A 362 10.16 6.23 -17.00
N TYR A 363 10.65 6.03 -18.22
CA TYR A 363 11.95 5.40 -18.45
C TYR A 363 13.08 6.25 -17.86
N VAL A 364 14.17 5.62 -17.49
CA VAL A 364 15.39 6.31 -17.10
C VAL A 364 16.29 6.41 -18.32
N SER A 365 16.42 7.62 -18.87
CA SER A 365 17.31 7.84 -20.02
C SER A 365 18.76 7.59 -19.62
N THR A 366 19.51 6.90 -20.49
CA THR A 366 20.94 6.69 -20.31
C THR A 366 21.76 7.95 -20.62
N GLY A 367 21.16 8.92 -21.32
CA GLY A 367 21.85 10.07 -21.89
C GLY A 367 22.53 9.79 -23.22
N PHE A 368 22.31 8.61 -23.77
CA PHE A 368 22.71 8.18 -25.10
C PHE A 368 21.45 7.88 -25.91
N PRO A 369 20.98 8.80 -26.78
CA PRO A 369 19.72 8.66 -27.49
C PRO A 369 19.58 7.38 -28.31
N SER A 370 20.64 6.93 -28.97
CA SER A 370 20.63 5.68 -29.74
C SER A 370 20.50 4.45 -28.83
N LEU A 371 21.15 4.48 -27.65
CA LEU A 371 20.99 3.42 -26.65
C LEU A 371 19.58 3.44 -26.05
N ASP A 372 19.04 4.61 -25.74
CA ASP A 372 17.67 4.73 -25.24
C ASP A 372 16.66 4.21 -26.27
N SER A 373 16.85 4.51 -27.55
CA SER A 373 16.03 3.97 -28.64
C SER A 373 16.13 2.44 -28.72
N ALA A 374 17.33 1.88 -28.61
CA ALA A 374 17.56 0.43 -28.61
C ALA A 374 16.89 -0.26 -27.39
N LEU A 375 16.66 0.50 -26.31
CA LEU A 375 15.98 0.05 -25.10
C LEU A 375 14.50 0.47 -25.04
N HIS A 376 13.91 0.89 -26.16
CA HIS A 376 12.51 1.33 -26.24
C HIS A 376 12.16 2.49 -25.30
N GLY A 377 13.08 3.44 -25.11
CA GLY A 377 12.90 4.66 -24.32
C GLY A 377 13.86 4.82 -23.14
N GLY A 378 14.67 3.80 -22.84
CA GLY A 378 15.65 3.86 -21.74
C GLY A 378 15.57 2.66 -20.79
N LEU A 379 16.10 2.84 -19.57
CA LEU A 379 16.14 1.76 -18.58
C LEU A 379 14.80 1.62 -17.84
N ARG A 380 14.43 0.39 -17.55
CA ARG A 380 13.32 -0.01 -16.67
C ARG A 380 13.82 -0.86 -15.51
N GLY A 381 12.94 -1.26 -14.59
CA GLY A 381 13.24 -2.24 -13.55
C GLY A 381 13.78 -3.54 -14.13
N GLY A 382 14.98 -3.94 -13.73
CA GLY A 382 15.62 -5.14 -14.24
C GLY A 382 17.14 -5.17 -14.09
N LEU A 383 17.74 -6.32 -14.38
CA LEU A 383 19.17 -6.54 -14.30
C LEU A 383 19.82 -6.34 -15.68
N TYR A 384 20.72 -5.36 -15.77
CA TYR A 384 21.51 -5.00 -16.94
C TYR A 384 22.97 -5.39 -16.71
N MET A 385 23.57 -6.11 -17.61
CA MET A 385 24.95 -6.55 -17.45
C MET A 385 25.81 -6.11 -18.62
N LEU A 386 27.01 -5.61 -18.34
CA LEU A 386 27.97 -5.18 -19.34
C LEU A 386 29.22 -6.05 -19.28
N GLY A 387 29.52 -6.74 -20.36
CA GLY A 387 30.82 -7.39 -20.57
C GLY A 387 31.69 -6.61 -21.54
N SER A 388 33.00 -6.62 -21.32
CA SER A 388 33.90 -6.02 -22.29
C SER A 388 35.34 -6.50 -22.12
N LEU A 389 36.18 -6.18 -23.11
CA LEU A 389 37.62 -6.31 -23.03
C LEU A 389 38.21 -5.47 -21.87
N PRO A 390 39.36 -5.86 -21.31
CA PRO A 390 40.09 -5.01 -20.36
C PRO A 390 40.47 -3.66 -20.99
N SER A 391 40.56 -2.64 -20.16
CA SER A 391 41.03 -1.28 -20.56
C SER A 391 40.30 -0.58 -21.69
N ILE A 392 39.12 -1.07 -22.09
CA ILE A 392 38.29 -0.46 -23.13
C ILE A 392 37.44 0.69 -22.62
N GLY A 393 37.33 0.88 -21.27
CA GLY A 393 36.63 1.99 -20.66
C GLY A 393 35.31 1.62 -19.94
N LYS A 394 35.12 0.38 -19.47
CA LYS A 394 33.92 -0.07 -18.71
C LYS A 394 33.51 0.87 -17.60
N THR A 395 34.38 1.03 -16.61
CA THR A 395 34.19 1.93 -15.45
C THR A 395 33.92 3.36 -15.88
N THR A 396 34.63 3.82 -16.94
CA THR A 396 34.42 5.16 -17.50
C THR A 396 33.03 5.36 -18.08
N LEU A 397 32.52 4.38 -18.81
CA LEU A 397 31.14 4.39 -19.32
C LEU A 397 30.13 4.42 -18.16
N TRP A 398 30.35 3.60 -17.10
CA TRP A 398 29.50 3.61 -15.91
C TRP A 398 29.51 4.94 -15.18
N VAL A 399 30.68 5.59 -15.08
CA VAL A 399 30.78 6.94 -14.49
C VAL A 399 30.01 7.95 -15.32
N GLN A 400 30.08 7.88 -16.64
CA GLN A 400 29.34 8.79 -17.51
C GLN A 400 27.82 8.56 -17.43
N LEU A 401 27.36 7.31 -17.37
CA LEU A 401 25.96 6.97 -17.15
C LEU A 401 25.47 7.46 -15.78
N LYS A 402 26.26 7.22 -14.72
CA LYS A 402 25.98 7.73 -13.36
C LYS A 402 25.77 9.25 -13.39
N ASP A 403 26.67 9.99 -14.03
CA ASP A 403 26.58 11.45 -14.12
C ASP A 403 25.35 11.88 -14.92
N SER A 404 25.00 11.16 -15.99
CA SER A 404 23.78 11.39 -16.77
C SER A 404 22.53 11.23 -15.92
N PHE A 405 22.42 10.16 -15.13
CA PHE A 405 21.29 9.93 -14.22
C PHE A 405 21.18 11.03 -13.17
N CYS A 406 22.31 11.44 -12.57
CA CYS A 406 22.36 12.50 -11.56
C CYS A 406 21.93 13.86 -12.13
N ARG A 407 22.33 14.19 -13.37
CA ARG A 407 21.90 15.42 -14.07
C ARG A 407 20.38 15.44 -14.30
N GLN A 408 19.76 14.27 -14.48
CA GLN A 408 18.30 14.09 -14.55
C GLN A 408 17.63 14.08 -13.18
N ARG A 409 18.37 14.35 -12.10
CA ARG A 409 17.90 14.30 -10.70
C ARG A 409 17.38 12.91 -10.30
N ARG A 410 17.95 11.86 -10.88
CA ARG A 410 17.70 10.48 -10.46
C ARG A 410 18.69 10.10 -9.39
N ASP A 411 18.19 9.51 -8.32
CA ASP A 411 19.03 8.98 -7.25
C ASP A 411 19.83 7.79 -7.76
N VAL A 412 21.11 7.77 -7.45
CA VAL A 412 22.05 6.71 -7.87
C VAL A 412 22.77 6.14 -6.66
N LEU A 413 22.77 4.83 -6.54
CA LEU A 413 23.60 4.10 -5.58
C LEU A 413 24.71 3.39 -6.36
N PHE A 414 25.95 3.87 -6.21
CA PHE A 414 27.09 3.34 -6.94
C PHE A 414 28.02 2.55 -6.03
N PHE A 415 28.07 1.23 -6.23
CA PHE A 415 28.98 0.32 -5.54
C PHE A 415 30.23 0.13 -6.38
N SER A 416 31.30 0.90 -6.07
CA SER A 416 32.58 0.86 -6.75
C SER A 416 33.56 0.04 -5.92
N LEU A 417 33.78 -1.22 -6.31
CA LEU A 417 34.58 -2.17 -5.54
C LEU A 417 36.06 -2.14 -5.92
N GLU A 418 36.40 -1.59 -7.09
CA GLU A 418 37.78 -1.53 -7.63
C GLU A 418 38.36 -0.12 -7.62
N THR A 419 37.53 0.87 -7.96
CA THR A 419 37.99 2.24 -8.19
C THR A 419 37.67 3.13 -7.01
N SER A 420 38.65 3.94 -6.56
CA SER A 420 38.45 4.87 -5.44
C SER A 420 37.49 6.01 -5.82
N LEU A 421 36.80 6.56 -4.83
CA LEU A 421 35.91 7.71 -5.02
C LEU A 421 36.65 8.91 -5.66
N PHE A 422 37.92 9.08 -5.29
CA PHE A 422 38.74 10.16 -5.80
C PHE A 422 39.07 10.01 -7.30
N ASP A 423 39.34 8.78 -7.74
CA ASP A 423 39.55 8.46 -9.16
C ASP A 423 38.28 8.66 -10.00
N LEU A 424 37.11 8.29 -9.41
CA LEU A 424 35.82 8.47 -10.06
C LEU A 424 35.50 9.96 -10.30
N TYR A 425 35.76 10.83 -9.30
CA TYR A 425 35.60 12.27 -9.46
C TYR A 425 36.56 12.85 -10.50
N ALA A 426 37.79 12.40 -10.51
CA ALA A 426 38.75 12.88 -11.51
C ALA A 426 38.36 12.55 -12.94
N LYS A 427 37.79 11.35 -13.16
CA LYS A 427 37.22 10.95 -14.47
C LYS A 427 36.04 11.87 -14.86
N THR A 428 35.14 12.16 -13.93
CA THR A 428 34.03 13.08 -14.14
C THR A 428 34.51 14.48 -14.49
N ILE A 429 35.44 15.04 -13.71
CA ILE A 429 35.97 16.40 -13.92
C ILE A 429 36.70 16.48 -15.26
N SER A 430 37.60 15.55 -15.58
CA SER A 430 38.32 15.49 -16.85
C SER A 430 37.38 15.46 -18.04
N ARG A 431 36.31 14.64 -17.96
CA ARG A 431 35.28 14.54 -18.97
C ARG A 431 34.52 15.86 -19.16
N LEU A 432 34.06 16.46 -18.08
CA LEU A 432 33.30 17.71 -18.12
C LEU A 432 34.15 18.88 -18.68
N MET A 433 35.44 18.98 -18.28
CA MET A 433 36.34 19.95 -18.89
C MET A 433 36.44 19.78 -20.41
N TYR A 434 36.48 18.51 -20.88
CA TYR A 434 36.55 18.22 -22.31
C TYR A 434 35.21 18.50 -23.02
N GLU A 435 34.08 18.20 -22.40
CA GLU A 435 32.75 18.55 -22.91
C GLU A 435 32.60 20.07 -23.12
N HIS A 436 33.08 20.89 -22.17
CA HIS A 436 32.95 22.32 -22.24
C HIS A 436 34.01 22.99 -23.15
N SER A 437 35.25 22.54 -23.06
CA SER A 437 36.36 23.12 -23.85
C SER A 437 37.46 22.09 -24.10
N PRO A 438 37.45 21.38 -25.26
CA PRO A 438 38.46 20.39 -25.58
C PRO A 438 39.91 20.95 -25.54
N GLY A 439 40.12 22.22 -25.89
CA GLY A 439 41.45 22.86 -25.92
C GLY A 439 42.02 23.16 -24.54
N LEU A 440 41.19 23.34 -23.52
CA LEU A 440 41.58 23.62 -22.12
C LEU A 440 41.49 22.39 -21.23
N ALA A 441 40.95 21.28 -21.73
CA ALA A 441 40.70 20.10 -20.94
C ALA A 441 41.98 19.44 -20.40
N LYS A 442 41.89 18.88 -19.20
CA LYS A 442 42.97 18.13 -18.53
C LYS A 442 42.57 16.70 -18.35
N ASP A 443 43.54 15.79 -18.43
CA ASP A 443 43.32 14.38 -18.09
C ASP A 443 43.02 14.18 -16.61
N ALA A 444 42.49 13.01 -16.28
CA ALA A 444 42.07 12.70 -14.90
C ALA A 444 43.23 12.74 -13.90
N VAL A 445 44.43 12.35 -14.30
CA VAL A 445 45.63 12.39 -13.44
C VAL A 445 46.00 13.83 -13.09
N SER A 446 45.93 14.72 -14.05
CA SER A 446 46.16 16.16 -13.84
C SER A 446 45.11 16.78 -12.92
N CYS A 447 43.83 16.34 -13.03
CA CYS A 447 42.73 16.83 -12.20
C CYS A 447 42.81 16.36 -10.74
N GLN A 448 43.60 15.34 -10.43
CA GLN A 448 43.83 14.84 -9.07
C GLN A 448 45.00 15.48 -8.35
N ASN A 449 45.90 16.13 -9.08
CA ASN A 449 47.16 16.59 -8.53
C ASN A 449 47.15 18.09 -8.26
N GLY A 450 46.99 18.48 -6.99
CA GLY A 450 46.96 19.88 -6.59
C GLY A 450 48.16 20.69 -7.10
N ARG A 451 49.39 20.12 -7.13
CA ARG A 451 50.59 20.81 -7.66
C ARG A 451 50.50 21.03 -9.17
N VAL A 452 49.81 20.18 -9.90
CA VAL A 452 49.56 20.33 -11.34
C VAL A 452 48.50 21.38 -11.56
N ILE A 453 47.43 21.40 -10.76
CA ILE A 453 46.33 22.36 -10.80
C ILE A 453 46.88 23.80 -10.54
N GLU A 454 47.83 23.94 -9.62
CA GLU A 454 48.49 25.23 -9.37
C GLU A 454 49.17 25.84 -10.63
N ARG A 455 49.60 24.97 -11.56
CA ARG A 455 50.27 25.37 -12.82
C ARG A 455 49.29 25.58 -13.99
N PHE A 456 48.01 25.39 -13.81
CA PHE A 456 47.01 25.67 -14.81
C PHE A 456 47.00 27.18 -15.11
N THR A 457 46.75 27.54 -16.36
CA THR A 457 46.46 28.92 -16.74
C THR A 457 45.21 29.44 -16.04
N ASP A 458 45.00 30.73 -16.01
CA ASP A 458 43.81 31.30 -15.38
C ASP A 458 42.50 30.83 -16.04
N GLU A 459 42.52 30.62 -17.37
CA GLU A 459 41.38 30.07 -18.11
C GLU A 459 41.14 28.61 -17.76
N GLU A 460 42.19 27.78 -17.65
CA GLU A 460 42.10 26.38 -17.25
C GLU A 460 41.60 26.23 -15.81
N LYS A 461 42.08 27.10 -14.90
CA LYS A 461 41.61 27.15 -13.52
C LYS A 461 40.14 27.53 -13.44
N ARG A 462 39.75 28.57 -14.19
CA ARG A 462 38.33 28.97 -14.25
C ARG A 462 37.47 27.81 -14.69
N LEU A 463 37.78 27.19 -15.82
CA LEU A 463 37.05 26.02 -16.32
C LEU A 463 37.01 24.87 -15.29
N PHE A 464 38.14 24.58 -14.63
CA PHE A 464 38.22 23.54 -13.60
C PHE A 464 37.27 23.83 -12.43
N TYR A 465 37.21 25.04 -11.92
CA TYR A 465 36.33 25.41 -10.82
C TYR A 465 34.86 25.48 -11.24
N ASP A 466 34.54 25.94 -12.45
CA ASP A 466 33.19 25.95 -12.99
C ASP A 466 32.66 24.51 -13.11
N VAL A 467 33.47 23.59 -13.60
CA VAL A 467 33.15 22.16 -13.69
C VAL A 467 32.97 21.54 -12.29
N LEU A 468 33.78 21.94 -11.30
CA LEU A 468 33.60 21.47 -9.92
C LEU A 468 32.24 21.89 -9.34
N GLU A 469 31.81 23.13 -9.60
CA GLU A 469 30.48 23.58 -9.14
C GLU A 469 29.36 22.86 -9.87
N GLU A 470 29.48 22.61 -11.17
CA GLU A 470 28.54 21.79 -11.92
C GLU A 470 28.46 20.37 -11.32
N CYS A 471 29.62 19.75 -11.07
CA CYS A 471 29.71 18.43 -10.46
C CYS A 471 29.04 18.39 -9.09
N ARG A 472 29.28 19.40 -8.23
CA ARG A 472 28.65 19.56 -6.94
C ARG A 472 27.11 19.62 -7.07
N GLY A 473 26.62 20.32 -8.09
CA GLY A 473 25.19 20.49 -8.36
C GLY A 473 24.44 19.17 -8.55
N PHE A 474 24.99 18.24 -9.32
CA PHE A 474 24.32 16.96 -9.61
C PHE A 474 24.80 15.79 -8.73
N SER A 475 26.04 15.82 -8.19
CA SER A 475 26.56 14.72 -7.36
C SER A 475 25.77 14.45 -6.07
N ARG A 476 24.96 15.39 -5.61
CA ARG A 476 24.06 15.20 -4.47
C ARG A 476 23.01 14.09 -4.69
N TYR A 477 22.79 13.70 -5.92
CA TYR A 477 21.88 12.58 -6.27
C TYR A 477 22.61 11.23 -6.32
N CYS A 478 23.93 11.18 -6.00
CA CYS A 478 24.69 9.95 -5.98
C CYS A 478 25.23 9.64 -4.58
N THR A 479 25.02 8.42 -4.12
CA THR A 479 25.74 7.84 -2.97
C THR A 479 26.68 6.77 -3.48
N THR A 480 27.98 6.97 -3.31
CA THR A 480 29.01 6.02 -3.73
C THR A 480 29.53 5.23 -2.53
N PHE A 481 29.45 3.93 -2.62
CA PHE A 481 30.05 2.96 -1.68
C PHE A 481 31.35 2.46 -2.31
N ALA A 482 32.49 2.87 -1.75
CA ALA A 482 33.81 2.46 -2.25
C ALA A 482 34.46 1.48 -1.25
N GLY A 483 35.01 0.36 -1.77
CA GLY A 483 35.74 -0.63 -0.96
C GLY A 483 35.49 -2.07 -1.35
N MET A 484 36.49 -2.94 -1.11
CA MET A 484 36.50 -4.35 -1.54
C MET A 484 35.71 -5.29 -0.62
N ASP A 485 35.29 -4.89 0.56
CA ASP A 485 34.66 -5.76 1.57
C ASP A 485 33.13 -5.77 1.52
N THR A 486 32.55 -5.44 0.37
CA THR A 486 31.10 -5.43 0.20
C THR A 486 30.61 -6.78 -0.32
N ASP A 487 29.68 -7.41 0.40
CA ASP A 487 28.96 -8.59 -0.07
C ASP A 487 27.62 -8.19 -0.73
N VAL A 488 27.04 -9.11 -1.50
CA VAL A 488 25.80 -8.87 -2.24
C VAL A 488 24.60 -8.64 -1.31
N GLU A 489 24.56 -9.30 -0.16
CA GLU A 489 23.51 -9.13 0.85
C GLU A 489 23.53 -7.71 1.43
N SER A 490 24.73 -7.17 1.65
CA SER A 490 24.89 -5.78 2.11
C SER A 490 24.44 -4.77 1.04
N ILE A 491 24.73 -5.01 -0.24
CA ILE A 491 24.21 -4.20 -1.35
C ILE A 491 22.68 -4.23 -1.33
N CYS A 492 22.08 -5.42 -1.29
CA CYS A 492 20.61 -5.57 -1.27
C CYS A 492 19.99 -4.87 -0.06
N THR A 493 20.60 -4.97 1.11
CA THR A 493 20.13 -4.30 2.33
C THR A 493 20.21 -2.79 2.20
N ASN A 494 21.36 -2.24 1.77
CA ASN A 494 21.55 -0.81 1.61
C ASN A 494 20.55 -0.20 0.62
N VAL A 495 20.28 -0.89 -0.48
CA VAL A 495 19.30 -0.42 -1.49
C VAL A 495 17.88 -0.43 -0.93
N ARG A 496 17.46 -1.53 -0.27
CA ARG A 496 16.13 -1.61 0.35
C ARG A 496 15.96 -0.58 1.46
N ASP A 497 16.97 -0.37 2.29
CA ASP A 497 16.98 0.65 3.34
C ASP A 497 16.90 2.06 2.76
N TYR A 498 17.60 2.32 1.66
CA TYR A 498 17.50 3.58 0.95
C TYR A 498 16.07 3.84 0.49
N ILE A 499 15.47 2.89 -0.22
CA ILE A 499 14.09 3.01 -0.72
C ILE A 499 13.13 3.23 0.44
N ARG A 500 13.26 2.46 1.52
CA ARG A 500 12.39 2.58 2.71
C ARG A 500 12.49 3.96 3.36
N ARG A 501 13.69 4.57 3.42
CA ARG A 501 13.92 5.88 4.05
C ARG A 501 13.50 7.06 3.19
N THR A 502 13.69 6.96 1.88
CA THR A 502 13.50 8.10 0.95
C THR A 502 12.19 8.02 0.18
N GLY A 503 11.60 6.82 0.06
CA GLY A 503 10.45 6.56 -0.83
C GLY A 503 10.80 6.62 -2.32
N THR A 504 12.09 6.83 -2.69
CA THR A 504 12.52 6.94 -4.08
C THR A 504 13.16 5.65 -4.59
N LYS A 505 13.00 5.38 -5.89
CA LYS A 505 13.57 4.22 -6.60
C LYS A 505 14.89 4.62 -7.27
N PRO A 506 16.05 4.25 -6.73
CA PRO A 506 17.34 4.63 -7.27
C PRO A 506 17.75 3.78 -8.48
N VAL A 507 18.65 4.29 -9.30
CA VAL A 507 19.45 3.46 -10.22
C VAL A 507 20.62 2.89 -9.43
N VAL A 508 20.85 1.58 -9.54
CA VAL A 508 21.95 0.89 -8.86
C VAL A 508 23.02 0.52 -9.86
N LEU A 509 24.28 0.92 -9.58
CA LEU A 509 25.45 0.54 -10.38
C LEU A 509 26.43 -0.28 -9.54
N VAL A 510 26.97 -1.34 -10.13
CA VAL A 510 27.96 -2.23 -9.46
C VAL A 510 29.18 -2.43 -10.37
N ASP A 511 30.37 -2.05 -9.90
CA ASP A 511 31.63 -2.22 -10.60
C ASP A 511 32.64 -2.97 -9.68
N TYR A 512 32.84 -4.30 -9.83
CA TYR A 512 32.27 -5.23 -10.80
C TYR A 512 31.91 -6.59 -10.13
N LEU A 513 31.18 -7.43 -10.84
CA LEU A 513 30.56 -8.66 -10.37
C LEU A 513 31.51 -9.65 -9.70
N GLN A 514 32.68 -9.90 -10.28
CA GLN A 514 33.58 -11.01 -9.88
C GLN A 514 34.24 -10.77 -8.50
N ILE A 515 34.32 -9.51 -8.03
CA ILE A 515 34.83 -9.17 -6.69
C ILE A 515 33.76 -9.42 -5.63
N LEU A 516 32.48 -9.37 -5.97
CA LEU A 516 31.38 -9.54 -5.03
C LEU A 516 31.44 -10.90 -4.36
N ARG A 517 31.31 -10.88 -3.03
CA ARG A 517 31.19 -12.06 -2.18
C ARG A 517 29.73 -12.29 -1.79
N SER A 518 29.42 -13.49 -1.37
CA SER A 518 28.21 -13.82 -0.64
C SER A 518 28.60 -14.13 0.81
N LYS A 519 27.74 -13.81 1.77
CA LYS A 519 27.92 -14.22 3.18
C LYS A 519 27.90 -15.74 3.33
N ARG A 520 27.25 -16.44 2.40
CA ARG A 520 27.33 -17.89 2.30
C ARG A 520 28.70 -18.29 1.77
N TYR A 521 29.37 -19.20 2.48
CA TYR A 521 30.59 -19.82 1.96
C TYR A 521 30.23 -20.77 0.81
N ILE A 522 30.64 -20.41 -0.40
CA ILE A 522 30.47 -21.22 -1.61
C ILE A 522 31.88 -21.40 -2.20
N ALA A 523 32.40 -22.64 -2.13
CA ALA A 523 33.76 -22.96 -2.59
C ALA A 523 33.90 -22.87 -4.13
N ASP A 524 32.88 -23.20 -4.86
CA ASP A 524 32.84 -23.10 -6.34
C ASP A 524 32.56 -21.66 -6.76
N GLU A 525 33.47 -21.06 -7.52
CA GLU A 525 33.37 -19.67 -7.97
C GLU A 525 32.17 -19.46 -8.92
N ARG A 526 31.83 -20.43 -9.74
CA ARG A 526 30.69 -20.33 -10.66
C ARG A 526 29.37 -20.34 -9.89
N LEU A 527 29.25 -21.21 -8.88
CA LEU A 527 28.06 -21.24 -8.02
C LEU A 527 27.94 -19.97 -7.19
N ARG A 528 29.07 -19.43 -6.71
CA ARG A 528 29.10 -18.14 -6.00
C ARG A 528 28.60 -17.00 -6.89
N LEU A 529 29.09 -16.91 -8.12
CA LEU A 529 28.65 -15.89 -9.06
C LEU A 529 27.18 -16.05 -9.42
N LEU A 530 26.70 -17.28 -9.54
CA LEU A 530 25.30 -17.57 -9.81
C LEU A 530 24.39 -17.04 -8.69
N GLU A 531 24.76 -17.31 -7.43
CA GLU A 531 24.06 -16.81 -6.24
C GLU A 531 24.03 -15.27 -6.21
N VAL A 532 25.18 -14.62 -6.46
CA VAL A 532 25.28 -13.15 -6.49
C VAL A 532 24.36 -12.55 -7.58
N ILE A 533 24.38 -13.12 -8.78
CA ILE A 533 23.55 -12.65 -9.88
C ILE A 533 22.06 -12.84 -9.57
N GLN A 534 21.70 -13.97 -8.98
CA GLN A 534 20.32 -14.25 -8.60
C GLN A 534 19.80 -13.26 -7.55
N GLN A 535 20.60 -12.91 -6.54
CA GLN A 535 20.22 -11.91 -5.53
C GLN A 535 20.05 -10.51 -6.13
N LEU A 536 20.98 -10.09 -7.02
CA LEU A 536 20.86 -8.81 -7.73
C LEU A 536 19.64 -8.77 -8.65
N LYS A 537 19.33 -9.90 -9.31
CA LYS A 537 18.12 -10.04 -10.13
C LYS A 537 16.85 -9.92 -9.31
N SER A 538 16.79 -10.60 -8.15
CA SER A 538 15.66 -10.51 -7.23
C SER A 538 15.46 -9.07 -6.75
N LEU A 539 16.55 -8.41 -6.33
CA LEU A 539 16.51 -7.00 -5.93
C LEU A 539 15.94 -6.10 -7.03
N ALA A 540 16.40 -6.28 -8.28
CA ALA A 540 15.96 -5.48 -9.42
C ALA A 540 14.47 -5.64 -9.72
N LEU A 541 13.95 -6.86 -9.60
CA LEU A 541 12.54 -7.16 -9.83
C LEU A 541 11.65 -6.75 -8.66
N ASP A 542 12.02 -7.13 -7.43
CA ASP A 542 11.23 -6.87 -6.23
C ASP A 542 11.06 -5.37 -5.97
N ALA A 543 12.12 -4.59 -6.20
CA ALA A 543 12.10 -3.14 -6.03
C ALA A 543 11.67 -2.37 -7.30
N ASP A 544 11.54 -3.06 -8.44
CA ASP A 544 11.25 -2.46 -9.75
C ASP A 544 12.22 -1.30 -10.05
N ILE A 545 13.52 -1.59 -10.03
CA ILE A 545 14.62 -0.64 -10.23
C ILE A 545 15.64 -1.17 -11.26
N PRO A 546 16.30 -0.30 -12.03
CA PRO A 546 17.42 -0.70 -12.87
C PRO A 546 18.67 -0.98 -12.03
N VAL A 547 19.21 -2.20 -12.15
CA VAL A 547 20.47 -2.64 -11.55
C VAL A 547 21.45 -2.92 -12.67
N LEU A 548 22.51 -2.10 -12.78
CA LEU A 548 23.53 -2.19 -13.83
C LEU A 548 24.80 -2.79 -13.24
N VAL A 549 25.33 -3.84 -13.84
CA VAL A 549 26.47 -4.59 -13.32
C VAL A 549 27.55 -4.78 -14.39
N ILE A 550 28.78 -4.43 -14.09
CA ILE A 550 29.94 -4.76 -14.94
C ILE A 550 30.36 -6.21 -14.68
N SER A 551 30.63 -6.93 -15.74
CA SER A 551 31.19 -8.27 -15.70
C SER A 551 32.47 -8.37 -16.56
N SER A 552 33.44 -9.16 -16.12
CA SER A 552 34.60 -9.50 -16.93
C SER A 552 34.23 -10.58 -17.95
N ILE A 553 34.98 -10.62 -19.05
CA ILE A 553 34.86 -11.67 -20.08
C ILE A 553 36.04 -12.63 -20.01
N ASN A 554 35.86 -13.83 -20.58
CA ASN A 554 36.87 -14.85 -20.69
C ASN A 554 38.03 -14.42 -21.62
N ARG A 555 39.27 -14.68 -21.22
CA ARG A 555 40.47 -14.30 -21.99
C ARG A 555 40.53 -14.95 -23.40
N THR A 556 39.95 -16.11 -23.55
CA THR A 556 39.88 -16.83 -24.84
C THR A 556 39.11 -16.07 -25.91
N ASN A 557 38.24 -15.15 -25.53
CA ASN A 557 37.38 -14.40 -26.43
C ASN A 557 37.87 -12.97 -26.78
N TYR A 558 39.11 -12.62 -26.37
CA TYR A 558 39.66 -11.28 -26.59
C TYR A 558 39.91 -10.90 -28.06
N LYS A 559 39.90 -11.87 -28.96
CA LYS A 559 40.13 -11.65 -30.40
C LYS A 559 38.86 -11.73 -31.25
N ASN A 560 37.74 -12.05 -30.63
CA ASN A 560 36.47 -12.25 -31.31
C ASN A 560 35.45 -11.22 -30.84
N ASN A 561 34.42 -10.98 -31.62
CA ASN A 561 33.25 -10.24 -31.18
C ASN A 561 32.68 -10.87 -29.90
N ILE A 562 32.23 -10.02 -28.98
CA ILE A 562 31.64 -10.46 -27.73
C ILE A 562 30.35 -11.19 -28.03
N SER A 563 30.24 -12.40 -27.48
CA SER A 563 29.05 -13.26 -27.53
C SER A 563 28.61 -13.64 -26.09
N PHE A 564 27.52 -14.37 -25.98
CA PHE A 564 27.09 -14.95 -24.69
C PHE A 564 28.18 -15.78 -24.01
N GLU A 565 28.89 -16.58 -24.79
CA GLU A 565 29.96 -17.48 -24.34
C GLU A 565 31.19 -16.71 -23.83
N SER A 566 31.30 -15.43 -24.19
CA SER A 566 32.40 -14.57 -23.76
C SER A 566 32.38 -14.25 -22.27
N PHE A 567 31.23 -14.34 -21.64
CA PHE A 567 31.11 -13.99 -20.22
C PHE A 567 31.64 -15.09 -19.30
N PHE A 568 32.42 -14.70 -18.29
CA PHE A 568 32.88 -15.62 -17.27
C PHE A 568 31.71 -16.12 -16.41
N GLY A 569 31.50 -17.43 -16.35
CA GLY A 569 30.31 -18.02 -15.71
C GLY A 569 29.03 -17.94 -16.56
N SER A 570 29.18 -17.94 -17.88
CA SER A 570 28.20 -17.61 -18.94
C SER A 570 26.78 -18.11 -18.73
N GLY A 571 26.56 -19.33 -18.21
CA GLY A 571 25.21 -19.88 -18.05
C GLY A 571 24.30 -19.07 -17.12
N GLY A 572 24.84 -18.50 -16.02
CA GLY A 572 24.08 -17.68 -15.09
C GLY A 572 23.79 -16.28 -15.62
N ILE A 573 24.79 -15.64 -16.22
CA ILE A 573 24.67 -14.28 -16.78
C ILE A 573 23.64 -14.24 -17.89
N GLU A 574 23.74 -15.19 -18.83
CA GLU A 574 22.78 -15.30 -19.93
C GLU A 574 21.36 -15.54 -19.43
N TYR A 575 21.18 -16.37 -18.42
CA TYR A 575 19.86 -16.74 -17.92
C TYR A 575 19.18 -15.59 -17.15
N PHE A 576 19.89 -14.94 -16.23
CA PHE A 576 19.30 -13.98 -15.30
C PHE A 576 19.24 -12.54 -15.79
N ALA A 577 20.15 -12.09 -16.67
CA ALA A 577 20.11 -10.73 -17.19
C ALA A 577 18.83 -10.44 -18.00
N ASN A 578 18.20 -9.28 -17.76
CA ASN A 578 17.16 -8.76 -18.66
C ASN A 578 17.77 -8.26 -19.95
N VAL A 579 18.87 -7.51 -19.81
CA VAL A 579 19.63 -6.96 -20.92
C VAL A 579 21.11 -7.29 -20.73
N LEU A 580 21.75 -7.75 -21.78
CA LEU A 580 23.17 -8.06 -21.81
C LEU A 580 23.85 -7.22 -22.87
N PHE A 581 24.83 -6.44 -22.46
CA PHE A 581 25.63 -5.59 -23.33
C PHE A 581 27.04 -6.14 -23.52
N GLY A 582 27.56 -6.01 -24.73
CA GLY A 582 28.95 -6.21 -25.05
C GLY A 582 29.59 -4.91 -25.54
N LEU A 583 30.59 -4.40 -24.84
CA LEU A 583 31.37 -3.24 -25.32
C LEU A 583 32.65 -3.74 -26.00
N GLN A 584 32.79 -3.48 -27.29
CA GLN A 584 33.87 -3.97 -28.13
C GLN A 584 34.38 -2.93 -29.11
N TYR A 585 35.51 -3.21 -29.76
CA TYR A 585 35.99 -2.39 -30.88
C TYR A 585 35.14 -2.65 -32.11
N ARG A 586 34.75 -1.58 -32.81
CA ARG A 586 34.00 -1.68 -34.06
C ARG A 586 34.82 -2.36 -35.17
N GLY A 587 34.24 -3.36 -35.79
CA GLY A 587 34.90 -4.11 -36.86
C GLY A 587 35.95 -5.11 -36.40
N MET A 588 35.91 -5.52 -35.14
CA MET A 588 36.82 -6.49 -34.55
C MET A 588 36.75 -7.87 -35.24
N ASP A 589 35.65 -8.18 -35.93
CA ASP A 589 35.43 -9.38 -36.71
C ASP A 589 36.07 -9.34 -38.10
N LYS A 590 36.59 -8.19 -38.52
CA LYS A 590 37.20 -8.06 -39.84
C LYS A 590 38.62 -8.65 -39.87
N PRO A 591 39.01 -9.33 -40.97
CA PRO A 591 40.32 -9.95 -41.08
C PRO A 591 41.50 -8.99 -41.01
N ASP A 592 41.29 -7.73 -41.36
CA ASP A 592 42.28 -6.66 -41.41
C ASP A 592 42.25 -5.77 -40.15
N PHE A 593 41.52 -6.16 -39.10
CA PHE A 593 41.45 -5.37 -37.87
C PHE A 593 42.74 -5.44 -37.05
N ASP A 594 43.35 -4.28 -36.83
CA ASP A 594 44.53 -4.10 -35.98
C ASP A 594 44.15 -3.62 -34.59
N LEU A 595 44.11 -4.54 -33.63
CA LEU A 595 43.78 -4.28 -32.23
C LEU A 595 44.75 -3.25 -31.60
N LYS A 596 46.05 -3.36 -31.91
CA LYS A 596 47.05 -2.42 -31.33
C LYS A 596 46.87 -1.01 -31.83
N ALA A 597 46.58 -0.84 -33.11
CA ALA A 597 46.25 0.46 -33.67
C ALA A 597 44.99 1.05 -33.06
N ALA A 598 43.95 0.21 -32.87
CA ALA A 598 42.70 0.63 -32.25
C ALA A 598 42.86 1.00 -30.77
N GLU A 599 43.72 0.29 -30.01
CA GLU A 599 44.03 0.59 -28.61
C GLU A 599 44.80 1.91 -28.42
N ASN A 600 45.67 2.26 -29.36
CA ASN A 600 46.52 3.45 -29.33
C ASN A 600 45.89 4.67 -29.98
N ALA A 601 44.70 4.56 -30.55
CA ALA A 601 43.99 5.65 -31.19
C ALA A 601 43.59 6.72 -30.16
N GLU A 602 43.75 8.01 -30.48
CA GLU A 602 43.30 9.13 -29.66
C GLU A 602 41.78 9.09 -29.43
N THR A 603 41.04 8.71 -30.46
CA THR A 603 39.61 8.38 -30.40
C THR A 603 39.41 6.96 -30.81
N ARG A 604 38.98 6.12 -29.89
CA ARG A 604 38.69 4.71 -30.12
C ARG A 604 37.29 4.55 -30.70
N LYS A 605 37.17 3.83 -31.80
CA LYS A 605 35.88 3.47 -32.42
C LYS A 605 35.37 2.19 -31.76
N LEU A 606 34.36 2.35 -30.94
CA LEU A 606 33.75 1.26 -30.18
C LEU A 606 32.31 1.04 -30.64
N GLU A 607 31.74 -0.04 -30.18
CA GLU A 607 30.30 -0.28 -30.25
C GLU A 607 29.80 -0.97 -29.00
N LEU A 608 28.60 -0.58 -28.57
CA LEU A 608 27.85 -1.24 -27.51
C LEU A 608 26.80 -2.13 -28.16
N VAL A 609 27.02 -3.44 -28.12
CA VAL A 609 26.12 -4.41 -28.72
C VAL A 609 25.12 -4.90 -27.69
N VAL A 610 23.83 -4.82 -27.98
CA VAL A 610 22.76 -5.43 -27.20
C VAL A 610 22.67 -6.91 -27.56
N LEU A 611 23.39 -7.76 -26.82
CA LEU A 611 23.45 -9.21 -27.08
C LEU A 611 22.14 -9.90 -26.71
N LYS A 612 21.51 -9.45 -25.64
CA LYS A 612 20.23 -9.93 -25.15
C LYS A 612 19.37 -8.77 -24.72
N TYR A 613 18.12 -8.79 -25.12
CA TYR A 613 17.05 -7.99 -24.56
C TYR A 613 15.81 -8.87 -24.49
N LYS A 614 15.30 -9.12 -23.25
CA LYS A 614 14.20 -10.05 -23.04
C LYS A 614 12.94 -9.61 -23.77
N ASP A 615 12.71 -8.31 -23.83
CA ASP A 615 11.48 -7.69 -24.34
C ASP A 615 11.71 -6.89 -25.63
N GLY A 616 12.87 -7.04 -26.28
CA GLY A 616 13.23 -6.24 -27.45
C GLY A 616 14.12 -6.93 -28.50
N LEU A 617 14.68 -6.11 -29.38
CA LEU A 617 15.55 -6.57 -30.47
C LEU A 617 16.90 -7.07 -29.94
N LYS A 618 17.44 -8.10 -30.57
CA LYS A 618 18.78 -8.67 -30.30
C LYS A 618 19.75 -8.20 -31.35
N ASN A 619 21.03 -8.13 -30.97
CA ASN A 619 22.14 -7.78 -31.87
C ASN A 619 22.04 -6.34 -32.44
N VAL A 620 21.41 -5.44 -31.69
CA VAL A 620 21.46 -4.00 -32.00
C VAL A 620 22.81 -3.47 -31.59
N SER A 621 23.51 -2.78 -32.48
CA SER A 621 24.80 -2.18 -32.23
C SER A 621 24.66 -0.65 -32.14
N VAL A 622 25.10 -0.07 -31.03
CA VAL A 622 25.17 1.38 -30.81
C VAL A 622 26.62 1.83 -31.02
N PRO A 623 26.92 2.56 -32.08
CA PRO A 623 28.27 3.02 -32.37
C PRO A 623 28.70 4.11 -31.37
N LEU A 624 29.88 3.94 -30.77
CA LEU A 624 30.45 4.85 -29.78
C LEU A 624 31.84 5.32 -30.18
N ASN A 625 32.14 6.58 -29.91
CA ASN A 625 33.48 7.12 -29.93
C ASN A 625 33.96 7.30 -28.49
N TYR A 626 35.13 6.82 -28.16
CA TYR A 626 35.73 6.96 -26.84
C TYR A 626 37.06 7.69 -26.93
N VAL A 627 37.19 8.80 -26.17
CA VAL A 627 38.41 9.58 -25.99
C VAL A 627 39.05 9.23 -24.66
N PRO A 628 39.97 8.23 -24.59
CA PRO A 628 40.52 7.70 -23.34
C PRO A 628 41.18 8.76 -22.45
N LYS A 629 41.92 9.69 -23.06
CA LYS A 629 42.62 10.77 -22.36
C LYS A 629 41.69 11.57 -21.44
N PHE A 630 40.47 11.81 -21.90
CA PHE A 630 39.49 12.64 -21.20
C PHE A 630 38.31 11.87 -20.64
N ASN A 631 38.36 10.55 -20.69
CA ASN A 631 37.29 9.67 -20.17
C ASN A 631 35.90 9.99 -20.75
N TYR A 632 35.83 10.26 -22.07
CA TYR A 632 34.63 10.78 -22.71
C TYR A 632 34.12 9.83 -23.79
N PHE A 633 32.83 9.45 -23.68
CA PHE A 633 32.09 8.71 -24.68
C PHE A 633 31.08 9.60 -25.39
N THR A 634 30.99 9.47 -26.72
CA THR A 634 29.90 10.01 -27.55
C THR A 634 29.33 8.92 -28.45
N GLU A 635 28.11 9.04 -28.86
CA GLU A 635 27.53 8.13 -29.87
C GLU A 635 27.42 8.80 -31.24
N GLU A 636 27.45 7.98 -32.26
CA GLU A 636 27.06 8.39 -33.62
C GLU A 636 25.55 8.14 -33.74
N GLN A 637 24.79 9.09 -34.26
CA GLN A 637 23.31 9.01 -34.38
C GLN A 637 22.85 8.01 -35.49
N VAL A 638 23.41 6.82 -35.50
CA VAL A 638 23.03 5.77 -36.46
C VAL A 638 22.84 4.46 -35.70
N ILE A 639 21.60 4.00 -35.61
CA ILE A 639 21.29 2.64 -35.15
C ILE A 639 21.20 1.75 -36.37
N SER A 640 22.12 0.78 -36.49
CA SER A 640 22.01 -0.25 -37.52
C SER A 640 21.66 -1.59 -36.86
N VAL A 641 20.54 -2.17 -37.26
CA VAL A 641 20.17 -3.55 -36.92
C VAL A 641 20.81 -4.50 -37.92
N VAL A 642 21.75 -5.32 -37.50
CA VAL A 642 22.34 -6.36 -38.32
C VAL A 642 21.53 -7.66 -38.12
N GLU A 643 20.52 -7.88 -38.95
CA GLU A 643 19.90 -9.21 -39.04
C GLU A 643 20.76 -10.11 -39.94
N LYS A 644 21.37 -11.15 -39.39
CA LYS A 644 21.97 -12.24 -40.18
C LYS A 644 20.86 -13.22 -40.58
N LYS A 645 20.28 -13.01 -41.78
CA LYS A 645 19.48 -14.02 -42.45
C LYS A 645 20.24 -14.46 -43.70
N GLY A 646 20.89 -15.60 -43.62
CA GLY A 646 21.59 -16.16 -44.78
C GLY A 646 22.76 -15.30 -45.27
N SER A 647 23.17 -15.43 -46.51
CA SER A 647 24.33 -14.74 -47.11
C SER A 647 24.14 -13.23 -47.42
N ASN A 648 23.02 -12.62 -47.04
CA ASN A 648 22.75 -11.20 -47.28
C ASN A 648 22.45 -10.46 -45.97
N SER A 649 23.18 -9.38 -45.68
CA SER A 649 22.94 -8.45 -44.56
C SER A 649 22.09 -7.27 -45.07
N TYR A 650 21.02 -6.94 -44.35
CA TYR A 650 20.24 -5.73 -44.61
C TYR A 650 20.46 -4.74 -43.45
N VAL A 651 20.68 -3.49 -43.78
CA VAL A 651 20.70 -2.37 -42.84
C VAL A 651 19.31 -1.76 -42.86
N VAL A 652 18.65 -1.70 -41.71
CA VAL A 652 17.38 -0.99 -41.53
C VAL A 652 17.69 0.23 -40.74
N ASP A 653 17.54 1.41 -41.32
CA ASP A 653 17.55 2.70 -40.59
C ASP A 653 16.22 2.83 -39.82
N ILE A 654 16.31 3.01 -38.53
CA ILE A 654 15.14 3.25 -37.64
C ILE A 654 15.13 4.73 -37.23
#